data_9080085780e7f8ceae1a31a6688d8bbf
#
_entry.id   9080085780e7f8ceae1a31a6688d8bbf
#
_cell.length_a   1.000
_cell.length_b   1.000
_cell.length_c   1.000
_cell.angle_alpha   90.00
_cell.angle_beta   90.00
_cell.angle_gamma   90.00
#
_symmetry.space_group_name_H-M   'P 1'
#
loop_
_entity.id
_entity.type
_entity.pdbx_description
1 polymer ?
#
loop_
_entity_poly.entity_id
_entity_poly.type
_entity_poly.pdbx_seq_one_letter_code
_entity_poly.pdbx_strand_id
1 'polypeptide(L)'
;ILCLSTMYPVVNAGRVVQSFNDGWYYAACDDNRLQEVQRHEEGWQQVHLPHTWNADAYSTRNYRRASSWYKKEFRTDAAQMRDKQLYLKFDGVNSLADVYLNGELLTTHKGGYSAFTVDITDKVRTDAPNLLMVHVNNQNDRIPPLSGDFTIFGGIYRNVWLISAAKQHISLTDYASTGIYVDLPSVSEDRAEISVRGTLVNRDVRRAVLKLDVEVLDTDGKTVAQSLRSVRIDADGAFAFEERLQLEKPQLWSPDSPYLYSVKVSLKDVRGKVLKDETRVPLGVRWFSVDAQEGFKLNGEPLKLMGACRHQDQMPMGIALSDEMHRRDMQLLKDMGVNFVRLAHYPQDDAVLRACDELGMLVWEEIPVVDLIALGDEFRANATSALREMIRQHYNHPSVIMWGYMNEAVIQLQYRVKKQRLNGFYENTLALARHLEETLKREDAYRLSTMAYHGNQIYNKIGLSNITDISGWNLYQGWYENDFKSFDRFVDEEYRKYPHRPLIISEFGAGSDPRLQSLDPQIFDFSMQWQQLYLEYYLPAIMKRPFIVGATEWNFIDFSSASRQEATPHINNKGLMYNDRRPKDVFYYFQAFLRKDIPVLHIAVDDWKHRTVVSDGEAVEHPVKVYSNLDKVELSVNGTKLSVQGIENCHAVWQVPLVAGRNTLVASGICHGKKVEQVSDIFVKMQPRHIAAVGSGQLELAVNVGSNCFFTDDKSDLCWLPDQAYTPGSWGYIGGEIFRRSPGRIGTTAEVKDTRNVPLLQTKRKDIRAYRFDLPDGDYEVELLFADLNARSERVTYDLGAVATLDNADFRGSVFNVSVNNRPWLNHFSPAIEVGGNRCISKKLHVAVTGGNLTVNFEAVKGMTFLNGIKIFRIH
;
A
#
# COMPACT_ATOMS: atom_id res chain seq x y z
N ILE A 1 15.77 -0.14 -26.45
CA ILE A 1 16.79 -1.19 -26.57
C ILE A 1 16.50 -2.17 -25.45
N LEU A 2 15.86 -3.29 -25.79
CA LEU A 2 15.62 -4.41 -24.86
C LEU A 2 16.97 -5.07 -24.55
N CYS A 3 17.51 -4.85 -23.36
CA CYS A 3 18.49 -5.74 -22.78
C CYS A 3 17.76 -6.97 -22.24
N LEU A 4 17.75 -8.05 -22.99
CA LEU A 4 17.52 -9.40 -22.50
C LEU A 4 18.66 -9.74 -21.52
N SER A 5 18.46 -9.51 -20.23
CA SER A 5 19.30 -10.10 -19.21
C SER A 5 18.98 -11.59 -19.12
N THR A 6 19.71 -12.40 -19.89
CA THR A 6 19.82 -13.82 -19.60
C THR A 6 20.44 -13.94 -18.21
N MET A 7 19.64 -14.24 -17.19
CA MET A 7 20.16 -14.63 -15.88
C MET A 7 20.97 -15.93 -16.08
N TYR A 8 22.30 -15.79 -16.10
CA TYR A 8 23.18 -16.93 -16.02
C TYR A 8 22.98 -17.61 -14.65
N PRO A 9 22.96 -18.95 -14.59
CA PRO A 9 22.91 -19.65 -13.31
C PRO A 9 24.08 -19.20 -12.45
N VAL A 10 23.80 -18.79 -11.20
CA VAL A 10 24.86 -18.52 -10.23
C VAL A 10 25.51 -19.85 -9.89
N VAL A 11 26.61 -20.15 -10.57
CA VAL A 11 27.36 -21.37 -10.35
C VAL A 11 28.40 -21.10 -9.26
N ASN A 12 28.01 -21.34 -8.01
CA ASN A 12 28.97 -21.64 -6.98
C ASN A 12 29.40 -23.12 -7.15
N ALA A 13 30.68 -23.45 -7.13
CA ALA A 13 31.22 -24.75 -7.53
C ALA A 13 30.65 -25.99 -6.77
N GLY A 14 29.77 -25.82 -5.81
CA GLY A 14 29.06 -26.85 -5.08
C GLY A 14 27.52 -26.80 -5.20
N ARG A 15 26.95 -25.62 -5.29
CA ARG A 15 25.50 -25.36 -5.37
C ARG A 15 25.19 -24.67 -6.70
N VAL A 16 24.13 -25.13 -7.39
CA VAL A 16 23.59 -24.47 -8.57
C VAL A 16 22.15 -24.08 -8.28
N VAL A 17 21.83 -22.80 -8.46
CA VAL A 17 20.48 -22.25 -8.32
C VAL A 17 20.01 -21.83 -9.71
N GLN A 18 18.92 -22.38 -10.18
CA GLN A 18 18.39 -22.15 -11.52
C GLN A 18 16.96 -21.62 -11.42
N SER A 19 16.65 -20.57 -12.18
CA SER A 19 15.26 -20.11 -12.32
C SER A 19 14.38 -21.23 -12.89
N PHE A 20 13.22 -21.40 -12.31
CA PHE A 20 12.25 -22.41 -12.70
C PHE A 20 10.91 -21.81 -13.15
N ASN A 21 10.92 -20.53 -13.54
CA ASN A 21 9.74 -19.71 -13.80
C ASN A 21 9.06 -19.99 -15.16
N ASP A 22 9.77 -20.53 -16.14
CA ASP A 22 9.25 -20.78 -17.48
C ASP A 22 8.50 -22.10 -17.59
N GLY A 23 7.62 -22.22 -18.60
CA GLY A 23 6.98 -23.48 -18.97
C GLY A 23 5.90 -23.98 -18.01
N TRP A 24 5.27 -23.06 -17.27
CA TRP A 24 4.13 -23.36 -16.43
C TRP A 24 2.81 -23.25 -17.17
N TYR A 25 1.84 -24.04 -16.72
CA TYR A 25 0.45 -23.96 -17.12
C TYR A 25 -0.44 -23.73 -15.90
N TYR A 26 -1.44 -22.91 -16.02
CA TYR A 26 -2.41 -22.53 -14.99
C TYR A 26 -3.81 -22.97 -15.42
N ALA A 27 -4.62 -23.44 -14.47
CA ALA A 27 -6.04 -23.71 -14.66
C ALA A 27 -6.86 -23.19 -13.46
N ALA A 28 -7.90 -22.43 -13.72
CA ALA A 28 -8.91 -22.06 -12.72
C ALA A 28 -9.83 -23.26 -12.50
N CYS A 29 -9.60 -24.02 -11.44
CA CYS A 29 -10.34 -25.24 -11.15
C CYS A 29 -10.57 -25.35 -9.65
N ASP A 30 -11.84 -25.44 -9.23
CA ASP A 30 -12.25 -25.53 -7.83
C ASP A 30 -12.17 -26.95 -7.27
N ASP A 31 -11.95 -27.97 -8.12
CA ASP A 31 -11.70 -29.34 -7.64
C ASP A 31 -10.30 -29.44 -7.02
N ASN A 32 -10.23 -29.86 -5.77
CA ASN A 32 -8.99 -30.03 -5.01
C ASN A 32 -8.42 -31.45 -5.10
N ARG A 33 -9.04 -32.35 -5.87
CA ARG A 33 -8.62 -33.73 -6.05
C ARG A 33 -7.68 -33.86 -7.26
N LEU A 34 -6.43 -34.17 -7.00
CA LEU A 34 -5.38 -34.31 -8.02
C LEU A 34 -5.82 -35.20 -9.20
N GLN A 35 -6.41 -36.36 -8.92
CA GLN A 35 -6.80 -37.34 -9.93
C GLN A 35 -7.82 -36.82 -10.92
N GLU A 36 -8.76 -36.01 -10.46
CA GLU A 36 -9.78 -35.40 -11.33
C GLU A 36 -9.13 -34.31 -12.20
N VAL A 37 -8.28 -33.46 -11.60
CA VAL A 37 -7.60 -32.39 -12.33
C VAL A 37 -6.62 -32.92 -13.39
N GLN A 38 -5.97 -34.05 -13.13
CA GLN A 38 -5.10 -34.72 -14.11
C GLN A 38 -5.84 -35.23 -15.36
N ARG A 39 -7.15 -35.50 -15.24
CA ARG A 39 -7.99 -35.93 -16.38
C ARG A 39 -8.47 -34.76 -17.23
N HIS A 40 -8.39 -33.53 -16.73
CA HIS A 40 -8.75 -32.35 -17.50
C HIS A 40 -7.65 -32.03 -18.53
N GLU A 41 -7.88 -32.31 -19.82
CA GLU A 41 -6.99 -31.92 -20.90
C GLU A 41 -7.16 -30.46 -21.32
N GLU A 42 -8.39 -29.92 -21.15
CA GLU A 42 -8.76 -28.57 -21.54
C GLU A 42 -8.68 -27.56 -20.36
N GLY A 43 -8.65 -26.26 -20.67
CA GLY A 43 -8.68 -25.17 -19.65
C GLY A 43 -7.32 -24.77 -19.10
N TRP A 44 -6.24 -25.39 -19.55
CA TRP A 44 -4.88 -24.99 -19.18
C TRP A 44 -4.38 -23.84 -20.03
N GLN A 45 -3.92 -22.78 -19.38
CA GLN A 45 -3.29 -21.63 -20.01
C GLN A 45 -1.79 -21.60 -19.70
N GLN A 46 -0.97 -21.38 -20.71
CA GLN A 46 0.46 -21.18 -20.48
C GLN A 46 0.68 -19.85 -19.76
N VAL A 47 1.48 -19.88 -18.70
CA VAL A 47 1.83 -18.71 -17.89
C VAL A 47 3.32 -18.68 -17.63
N HIS A 48 3.83 -17.49 -17.35
CA HIS A 48 5.16 -17.25 -16.82
C HIS A 48 5.06 -16.87 -15.35
N LEU A 49 5.97 -17.34 -14.49
CA LEU A 49 6.04 -16.88 -13.09
C LEU A 49 6.96 -15.65 -12.99
N PRO A 50 6.65 -14.74 -12.09
CA PRO A 50 5.52 -14.63 -11.16
C PRO A 50 4.14 -14.51 -11.84
N HIS A 51 3.10 -15.12 -11.26
CA HIS A 51 1.75 -15.12 -11.81
C HIS A 51 0.67 -15.01 -10.72
N THR A 52 -0.33 -14.15 -10.95
CA THR A 52 -1.58 -14.09 -10.17
C THR A 52 -2.79 -14.13 -11.10
N TRP A 53 -3.88 -14.78 -10.66
CA TRP A 53 -5.13 -14.79 -11.43
C TRP A 53 -6.09 -13.65 -11.06
N ASN A 54 -5.70 -12.76 -10.12
CA ASN A 54 -6.56 -11.73 -9.56
C ASN A 54 -6.32 -10.32 -10.13
N ALA A 55 -5.94 -10.21 -11.39
CA ALA A 55 -5.85 -8.91 -12.05
C ALA A 55 -7.20 -8.16 -12.11
N ASP A 56 -8.33 -8.88 -11.99
CA ASP A 56 -9.70 -8.36 -11.91
C ASP A 56 -10.02 -7.63 -10.60
N ALA A 57 -9.24 -7.81 -9.55
CA ALA A 57 -9.46 -7.21 -8.23
C ALA A 57 -9.44 -5.66 -8.23
N TYR A 58 -8.89 -5.05 -9.28
CA TYR A 58 -8.92 -3.59 -9.47
C TYR A 58 -10.26 -3.07 -10.02
N SER A 59 -11.15 -3.96 -10.46
CA SER A 59 -12.41 -3.60 -11.11
C SER A 59 -13.65 -4.27 -10.50
N THR A 60 -13.47 -5.22 -9.57
CA THR A 60 -14.58 -5.91 -8.91
C THR A 60 -14.24 -6.30 -7.47
N ARG A 61 -15.22 -6.12 -6.57
CA ARG A 61 -15.10 -6.63 -5.19
C ARG A 61 -15.22 -8.16 -5.11
N ASN A 62 -15.83 -8.77 -6.13
CA ASN A 62 -16.06 -10.20 -6.19
C ASN A 62 -14.97 -10.90 -7.02
N TYR A 63 -13.69 -10.50 -6.81
CA TYR A 63 -12.56 -11.17 -7.42
C TYR A 63 -12.46 -12.62 -6.95
N ARG A 64 -11.86 -13.48 -7.79
CA ARG A 64 -11.81 -14.93 -7.52
C ARG A 64 -10.99 -15.25 -6.28
N ARG A 65 -11.66 -15.75 -5.24
CA ARG A 65 -11.04 -16.40 -4.07
C ARG A 65 -11.47 -17.85 -4.05
N ALA A 66 -10.58 -18.73 -4.48
CA ALA A 66 -10.91 -20.14 -4.73
C ALA A 66 -9.65 -20.97 -4.97
N SER A 67 -9.83 -22.26 -5.23
CA SER A 67 -8.77 -23.17 -5.66
C SER A 67 -8.38 -22.94 -7.13
N SER A 68 -7.12 -23.19 -7.43
CA SER A 68 -6.57 -23.17 -8.78
C SER A 68 -5.37 -24.12 -8.84
N TRP A 69 -4.96 -24.49 -10.03
CA TRP A 69 -3.86 -25.42 -10.24
C TRP A 69 -2.82 -24.87 -11.19
N TYR A 70 -1.58 -25.23 -10.88
CA TYR A 70 -0.43 -25.03 -11.75
C TYR A 70 0.20 -26.37 -12.09
N LYS A 71 0.74 -26.53 -13.32
CA LYS A 71 1.52 -27.70 -13.71
C LYS A 71 2.73 -27.31 -14.55
N LYS A 72 3.78 -28.14 -14.42
CA LYS A 72 5.00 -28.03 -15.23
C LYS A 72 5.61 -29.41 -15.45
N GLU A 73 6.01 -29.68 -16.68
CA GLU A 73 6.85 -30.85 -17.00
C GLU A 73 8.33 -30.44 -17.05
N PHE A 74 9.18 -31.28 -16.52
CA PHE A 74 10.63 -31.11 -16.61
C PHE A 74 11.38 -32.44 -16.66
N ARG A 75 12.62 -32.41 -17.10
CA ARG A 75 13.50 -33.59 -17.16
C ARG A 75 14.74 -33.34 -16.31
N THR A 76 15.21 -34.43 -15.70
CA THR A 76 16.52 -34.53 -15.06
C THR A 76 17.23 -35.71 -15.65
N ASP A 77 18.53 -35.69 -15.68
CA ASP A 77 19.31 -36.88 -16.12
C ASP A 77 20.12 -37.47 -14.95
N ALA A 78 20.46 -38.78 -15.07
CA ALA A 78 21.20 -39.49 -14.04
C ALA A 78 22.60 -38.93 -13.80
N ALA A 79 23.21 -38.27 -14.80
CA ALA A 79 24.53 -37.65 -14.64
C ALA A 79 24.45 -36.36 -13.80
N GLN A 80 23.42 -35.57 -14.03
CA GLN A 80 23.15 -34.36 -13.21
C GLN A 80 22.81 -34.71 -11.77
N MET A 81 22.17 -35.86 -11.52
CA MET A 81 21.76 -36.34 -10.18
C MET A 81 22.88 -37.02 -9.39
N ARG A 82 23.98 -37.40 -10.05
CA ARG A 82 25.07 -38.14 -9.40
C ARG A 82 25.69 -37.30 -8.26
N ASP A 83 25.61 -37.81 -7.04
CA ASP A 83 26.13 -37.16 -5.82
C ASP A 83 25.54 -35.78 -5.51
N LYS A 84 24.31 -35.52 -5.98
CA LYS A 84 23.56 -34.28 -5.76
C LYS A 84 22.28 -34.54 -4.96
N GLN A 85 21.82 -33.47 -4.34
CA GLN A 85 20.51 -33.34 -3.76
C GLN A 85 19.74 -32.27 -4.57
N LEU A 86 18.45 -32.46 -4.78
CA LEU A 86 17.59 -31.53 -5.53
C LEU A 86 16.48 -30.98 -4.66
N TYR A 87 16.32 -29.66 -4.74
CA TYR A 87 15.28 -28.94 -4.00
C TYR A 87 14.52 -28.02 -4.94
N LEU A 88 13.21 -27.88 -4.68
CA LEU A 88 12.39 -26.81 -5.22
C LEU A 88 12.19 -25.77 -4.12
N LYS A 89 12.50 -24.50 -4.39
CA LYS A 89 12.19 -23.39 -3.51
C LYS A 89 11.16 -22.49 -4.19
N PHE A 90 10.06 -22.24 -3.49
CA PHE A 90 9.01 -21.29 -3.88
C PHE A 90 9.17 -20.06 -3.00
N ASP A 91 9.36 -18.88 -3.59
CA ASP A 91 9.54 -17.65 -2.81
C ASP A 91 8.21 -17.06 -2.32
N GLY A 92 7.07 -17.46 -2.91
CA GLY A 92 5.75 -17.08 -2.43
C GLY A 92 4.60 -17.69 -3.22
N VAL A 93 3.69 -18.36 -2.50
CA VAL A 93 2.45 -18.96 -3.05
C VAL A 93 1.29 -18.67 -2.11
N ASN A 94 0.30 -17.93 -2.55
CA ASN A 94 -0.73 -17.43 -1.63
C ASN A 94 -2.08 -18.17 -1.82
N SER A 95 -2.65 -18.71 -0.75
CA SER A 95 -2.28 -18.76 0.70
C SER A 95 -1.89 -20.14 1.15
N LEU A 96 -2.48 -21.18 0.54
CA LEU A 96 -2.20 -22.61 0.75
C LEU A 96 -1.63 -23.18 -0.54
N ALA A 97 -0.58 -23.98 -0.42
CA ALA A 97 0.04 -24.67 -1.53
C ALA A 97 0.24 -26.17 -1.22
N ASP A 98 -0.41 -27.04 -1.99
CA ASP A 98 -0.11 -28.48 -2.00
C ASP A 98 0.77 -28.79 -3.21
N VAL A 99 1.98 -29.27 -2.98
CA VAL A 99 2.97 -29.57 -4.03
C VAL A 99 3.03 -31.06 -4.28
N TYR A 100 2.74 -31.47 -5.52
CA TYR A 100 2.75 -32.85 -5.97
C TYR A 100 3.85 -33.06 -7.03
N LEU A 101 4.58 -34.14 -6.91
CA LEU A 101 5.52 -34.59 -7.95
C LEU A 101 5.18 -36.01 -8.36
N ASN A 102 4.98 -36.24 -9.67
CA ASN A 102 4.65 -37.53 -10.24
C ASN A 102 3.45 -38.23 -9.59
N GLY A 103 2.47 -37.42 -9.10
CA GLY A 103 1.26 -37.90 -8.45
C GLY A 103 1.35 -38.06 -6.92
N GLU A 104 2.50 -37.88 -6.30
CA GLU A 104 2.73 -37.97 -4.86
C GLU A 104 2.70 -36.58 -4.24
N LEU A 105 1.95 -36.38 -3.13
CA LEU A 105 1.98 -35.16 -2.33
C LEU A 105 3.30 -35.09 -1.55
N LEU A 106 4.08 -34.04 -1.82
CA LEU A 106 5.38 -33.84 -1.15
C LEU A 106 5.23 -32.97 0.10
N THR A 107 4.45 -31.91 0.01
CA THR A 107 4.26 -30.97 1.11
C THR A 107 2.98 -30.16 0.95
N THR A 108 2.45 -29.71 2.09
CA THR A 108 1.43 -28.66 2.18
C THR A 108 2.03 -27.48 2.92
N HIS A 109 2.16 -26.32 2.27
CA HIS A 109 2.58 -25.09 2.89
C HIS A 109 1.37 -24.19 3.18
N LYS A 110 1.31 -23.66 4.42
CA LYS A 110 0.24 -22.77 4.90
C LYS A 110 0.83 -21.41 5.25
N GLY A 111 0.68 -20.46 4.36
CA GLY A 111 1.22 -19.10 4.49
C GLY A 111 1.51 -18.51 3.12
N GLY A 112 0.99 -17.32 2.83
CA GLY A 112 1.04 -16.78 1.47
C GLY A 112 2.28 -15.98 1.14
N TYR A 113 3.03 -15.53 2.15
CA TYR A 113 4.00 -14.45 1.97
C TYR A 113 5.43 -14.81 2.34
N SER A 114 5.67 -16.06 2.70
CA SER A 114 6.98 -16.60 3.02
C SER A 114 7.38 -17.66 2.01
N ALA A 115 8.68 -17.88 1.87
CA ALA A 115 9.21 -18.94 1.03
C ALA A 115 9.12 -20.30 1.71
N PHE A 116 9.12 -21.37 0.91
CA PHE A 116 9.28 -22.73 1.40
C PHE A 116 10.12 -23.58 0.43
N THR A 117 10.81 -24.57 0.97
CA THR A 117 11.67 -25.47 0.22
C THR A 117 11.20 -26.92 0.35
N VAL A 118 11.20 -27.64 -0.76
CA VAL A 118 10.81 -29.05 -0.87
C VAL A 118 11.99 -29.88 -1.37
N ASP A 119 12.38 -30.90 -0.63
CA ASP A 119 13.35 -31.89 -1.11
C ASP A 119 12.67 -32.83 -2.11
N ILE A 120 13.21 -32.90 -3.33
CA ILE A 120 12.67 -33.75 -4.41
C ILE A 120 13.67 -34.83 -4.86
N THR A 121 14.78 -34.99 -4.15
CA THR A 121 15.91 -35.83 -4.52
C THR A 121 15.51 -37.25 -4.89
N ASP A 122 14.77 -37.91 -4.01
CA ASP A 122 14.38 -39.32 -4.19
C ASP A 122 13.05 -39.49 -4.95
N LYS A 123 12.46 -38.38 -5.39
CA LYS A 123 11.14 -38.34 -6.05
C LYS A 123 11.20 -38.06 -7.56
N VAL A 124 12.33 -37.57 -8.04
CA VAL A 124 12.52 -37.28 -9.47
C VAL A 124 12.85 -38.56 -10.22
N ARG A 125 12.31 -38.67 -11.45
CA ARG A 125 12.61 -39.71 -12.42
C ARG A 125 13.72 -39.20 -13.33
N THR A 126 14.71 -40.05 -13.58
CA THR A 126 15.83 -39.72 -14.48
C THR A 126 15.67 -40.32 -15.87
N ASP A 127 14.76 -41.26 -16.05
CA ASP A 127 14.45 -42.00 -17.28
C ASP A 127 13.18 -41.50 -18.00
N ALA A 128 12.38 -40.68 -17.35
CA ALA A 128 11.11 -40.17 -17.86
C ALA A 128 10.91 -38.68 -17.47
N PRO A 129 9.96 -37.98 -18.14
CA PRO A 129 9.54 -36.63 -17.69
C PRO A 129 8.95 -36.67 -16.27
N ASN A 130 9.22 -35.63 -15.52
CA ASN A 130 8.61 -35.39 -14.22
C ASN A 130 7.45 -34.41 -14.38
N LEU A 131 6.31 -34.70 -13.79
CA LEU A 131 5.16 -33.82 -13.72
C LEU A 131 5.04 -33.22 -12.32
N LEU A 132 5.32 -31.92 -12.22
CA LEU A 132 5.10 -31.11 -11.03
C LEU A 132 3.70 -30.48 -11.13
N MET A 133 2.89 -30.66 -10.08
CA MET A 133 1.58 -30.02 -9.95
C MET A 133 1.49 -29.27 -8.61
N VAL A 134 0.92 -28.07 -8.62
CA VAL A 134 0.74 -27.28 -7.42
C VAL A 134 -0.72 -26.82 -7.33
N HIS A 135 -1.42 -27.31 -6.30
CA HIS A 135 -2.73 -26.82 -5.92
C HIS A 135 -2.55 -25.55 -5.09
N VAL A 136 -3.22 -24.48 -5.45
CA VAL A 136 -3.15 -23.19 -4.75
C VAL A 136 -4.56 -22.73 -4.37
N ASN A 137 -4.74 -22.33 -3.12
CA ASN A 137 -6.04 -21.81 -2.64
C ASN A 137 -5.85 -20.52 -1.82
N ASN A 138 -6.43 -19.39 -2.28
CA ASN A 138 -6.39 -18.11 -1.57
C ASN A 138 -7.65 -17.84 -0.74
N GLN A 139 -8.53 -18.83 -0.57
CA GLN A 139 -9.70 -18.76 0.29
C GLN A 139 -9.55 -19.71 1.49
N ASN A 140 -9.39 -19.14 2.67
CA ASN A 140 -9.28 -19.91 3.91
C ASN A 140 -9.74 -19.09 5.11
N ASP A 141 -9.96 -19.75 6.27
CA ASP A 141 -10.38 -19.12 7.52
C ASP A 141 -9.46 -19.43 8.71
N ARG A 142 -8.25 -19.98 8.46
CA ARG A 142 -7.28 -20.39 9.47
C ARG A 142 -5.85 -19.93 9.19
N ILE A 143 -5.56 -19.47 7.99
CA ILE A 143 -4.24 -18.97 7.60
C ILE A 143 -4.31 -17.44 7.54
N PRO A 144 -3.47 -16.67 8.28
CA PRO A 144 -3.43 -15.22 8.14
C PRO A 144 -3.01 -14.80 6.71
N PRO A 145 -3.58 -13.70 6.15
CA PRO A 145 -4.63 -12.85 6.68
C PRO A 145 -6.03 -13.41 6.45
N LEU A 146 -6.91 -13.26 7.43
CA LEU A 146 -8.33 -13.61 7.28
C LEU A 146 -9.14 -12.47 6.67
N SER A 147 -8.67 -11.26 6.88
CA SER A 147 -9.25 -10.00 6.45
C SER A 147 -8.13 -8.97 6.33
N GLY A 148 -8.36 -7.90 5.62
CA GLY A 148 -7.44 -6.77 5.48
C GLY A 148 -8.03 -5.72 4.54
N ASP A 149 -7.60 -4.47 4.67
CA ASP A 149 -7.94 -3.41 3.72
C ASP A 149 -7.03 -3.45 2.48
N PHE A 150 -6.83 -4.65 1.97
CA PHE A 150 -6.05 -4.93 0.75
C PHE A 150 -6.56 -6.19 0.08
N THR A 151 -6.27 -6.35 -1.20
CA THR A 151 -6.64 -7.54 -1.97
C THR A 151 -5.76 -8.72 -1.58
N ILE A 152 -6.39 -9.87 -1.28
CA ILE A 152 -5.70 -11.13 -1.02
C ILE A 152 -5.55 -11.87 -2.36
N PHE A 153 -4.50 -11.53 -3.08
CA PHE A 153 -4.19 -12.13 -4.37
C PHE A 153 -3.83 -13.61 -4.25
N GLY A 154 -4.25 -14.43 -5.22
CA GLY A 154 -3.86 -15.83 -5.30
C GLY A 154 -2.83 -16.08 -6.40
N GLY A 155 -2.05 -17.15 -6.29
CA GLY A 155 -1.12 -17.58 -7.33
C GLY A 155 0.27 -17.97 -6.82
N ILE A 156 1.10 -18.47 -7.73
CA ILE A 156 2.57 -18.54 -7.55
C ILE A 156 3.11 -17.18 -8.00
N TYR A 157 3.11 -16.23 -7.07
CA TYR A 157 3.28 -14.82 -7.41
C TYR A 157 4.71 -14.28 -7.16
N ARG A 158 5.63 -15.17 -6.77
CA ARG A 158 7.08 -14.93 -6.68
C ARG A 158 7.85 -16.01 -7.43
N ASN A 159 9.17 -15.91 -7.45
CA ASN A 159 10.04 -16.82 -8.18
C ASN A 159 9.96 -18.26 -7.65
N VAL A 160 10.22 -19.22 -8.55
CA VAL A 160 10.48 -20.62 -8.22
C VAL A 160 11.88 -20.99 -8.69
N TRP A 161 12.60 -21.71 -7.82
CA TRP A 161 13.98 -22.09 -8.05
C TRP A 161 14.16 -23.60 -7.99
N LEU A 162 14.93 -24.14 -8.92
CA LEU A 162 15.47 -25.48 -8.83
C LEU A 162 16.90 -25.39 -8.30
N ILE A 163 17.16 -25.99 -7.14
CA ILE A 163 18.45 -25.94 -6.46
C ILE A 163 19.07 -27.34 -6.47
N SER A 164 20.29 -27.43 -7.01
CA SER A 164 21.12 -28.63 -6.96
C SER A 164 22.29 -28.40 -6.00
N ALA A 165 22.40 -29.19 -4.94
CA ALA A 165 23.46 -29.12 -3.93
C ALA A 165 24.24 -30.43 -3.85
N ALA A 166 25.48 -30.38 -3.35
CA ALA A 166 26.21 -31.59 -3.00
C ALA A 166 25.54 -32.35 -1.84
N LYS A 167 25.82 -33.62 -1.65
CA LYS A 167 25.32 -34.38 -0.48
C LYS A 167 25.75 -33.78 0.85
N GLN A 168 26.88 -33.09 0.88
CA GLN A 168 27.32 -32.28 2.03
C GLN A 168 27.11 -30.82 1.68
N HIS A 169 26.17 -30.16 2.39
CA HIS A 169 25.81 -28.77 2.15
C HIS A 169 25.30 -28.06 3.41
N ILE A 170 25.16 -26.73 3.33
CA ILE A 170 24.49 -25.89 4.31
C ILE A 170 22.98 -26.14 4.16
N SER A 171 22.27 -26.31 5.27
CA SER A 171 20.84 -26.67 5.28
C SER A 171 20.00 -25.75 4.39
N LEU A 172 19.16 -26.33 3.54
CA LEU A 172 18.20 -25.65 2.65
C LEU A 172 16.75 -25.79 3.15
N THR A 173 16.52 -26.60 4.18
CA THR A 173 15.18 -26.92 4.70
C THR A 173 14.86 -26.25 6.03
N ASP A 174 15.75 -25.38 6.52
CA ASP A 174 15.51 -24.58 7.72
C ASP A 174 14.65 -23.37 7.38
N TYR A 175 13.32 -23.55 7.31
CA TYR A 175 12.32 -22.54 6.95
C TYR A 175 12.63 -21.79 5.63
N ALA A 176 13.24 -22.48 4.66
CA ALA A 176 13.72 -21.89 3.40
C ALA A 176 14.66 -20.69 3.55
N SER A 177 15.30 -20.54 4.70
CA SER A 177 16.32 -19.53 4.98
C SER A 177 17.62 -19.80 4.24
N THR A 178 18.60 -18.92 4.40
CA THR A 178 19.96 -19.12 3.89
C THR A 178 20.71 -20.27 4.59
N GLY A 179 20.17 -20.76 5.72
CA GLY A 179 20.82 -21.75 6.59
C GLY A 179 21.95 -21.18 7.45
N ILE A 180 22.21 -19.87 7.33
CA ILE A 180 23.24 -19.12 8.05
C ILE A 180 22.59 -17.93 8.73
N TYR A 181 22.99 -17.66 9.97
CA TYR A 181 22.52 -16.53 10.78
C TYR A 181 23.73 -15.79 11.34
N VAL A 182 23.73 -14.48 11.21
CA VAL A 182 24.81 -13.60 11.66
C VAL A 182 24.30 -12.68 12.74
N ASP A 183 24.87 -12.80 13.93
CA ASP A 183 24.59 -11.95 15.07
C ASP A 183 25.76 -10.99 15.33
N LEU A 184 25.44 -9.85 15.90
CA LEU A 184 26.39 -8.83 16.34
C LEU A 184 26.25 -8.62 17.86
N PRO A 185 26.84 -9.50 18.68
CA PRO A 185 26.68 -9.48 20.14
C PRO A 185 27.18 -8.18 20.79
N SER A 186 28.19 -7.57 20.19
CA SER A 186 28.76 -6.30 20.66
C SER A 186 29.30 -5.51 19.47
N VAL A 187 28.93 -4.24 19.38
CA VAL A 187 29.39 -3.32 18.32
C VAL A 187 29.74 -1.97 18.92
N SER A 188 30.86 -1.43 18.51
CA SER A 188 31.32 -0.06 18.76
C SER A 188 32.06 0.47 17.52
N GLU A 189 32.49 1.72 17.54
CA GLU A 189 33.31 2.31 16.48
C GLU A 189 34.69 1.62 16.37
N ASP A 190 35.20 1.11 17.48
CA ASP A 190 36.54 0.49 17.51
C ASP A 190 36.50 -1.00 17.16
N ARG A 191 35.38 -1.70 17.45
CA ARG A 191 35.32 -3.15 17.33
C ARG A 191 33.89 -3.69 17.19
N ALA A 192 33.74 -4.74 16.38
CA ALA A 192 32.54 -5.55 16.31
C ALA A 192 32.85 -7.03 16.58
N GLU A 193 32.06 -7.66 17.44
CA GLU A 193 32.00 -9.10 17.60
C GLU A 193 30.92 -9.66 16.66
N ILE A 194 31.29 -10.70 15.91
CA ILE A 194 30.42 -11.33 14.92
C ILE A 194 30.29 -12.81 15.29
N SER A 195 29.06 -13.27 15.50
CA SER A 195 28.75 -14.70 15.68
C SER A 195 28.05 -15.20 14.43
N VAL A 196 28.62 -16.23 13.79
CA VAL A 196 28.06 -16.87 12.61
C VAL A 196 27.63 -18.28 12.96
N ARG A 197 26.35 -18.55 12.92
CA ARG A 197 25.77 -19.86 13.26
C ARG A 197 24.99 -20.43 12.09
N GLY A 198 24.91 -21.76 12.04
CA GLY A 198 24.16 -22.44 10.98
C GLY A 198 24.18 -23.96 11.14
N THR A 199 23.58 -24.65 10.18
CA THR A 199 23.51 -26.11 10.17
C THR A 199 24.08 -26.67 8.88
N LEU A 200 25.05 -27.57 9.00
CA LEU A 200 25.60 -28.38 7.91
C LEU A 200 24.89 -29.73 7.89
N VAL A 201 24.61 -30.26 6.71
CA VAL A 201 23.99 -31.58 6.54
C VAL A 201 24.87 -32.48 5.70
N ASN A 202 24.83 -33.78 5.99
CA ASN A 202 25.47 -34.83 5.21
C ASN A 202 24.41 -35.86 4.81
N ARG A 203 24.05 -35.91 3.55
CA ARG A 203 23.09 -36.86 2.96
C ARG A 203 23.79 -38.04 2.31
N ASP A 204 25.03 -38.33 2.72
CA ASP A 204 25.75 -39.52 2.30
C ASP A 204 25.60 -40.60 3.38
N VAL A 205 25.65 -41.87 2.95
CA VAL A 205 25.63 -43.04 3.81
C VAL A 205 26.94 -43.21 4.62
N ARG A 206 27.91 -42.35 4.38
CA ARG A 206 29.22 -42.32 5.06
C ARG A 206 29.40 -41.05 5.85
N ARG A 207 30.09 -41.16 6.96
CA ARG A 207 30.57 -39.98 7.74
C ARG A 207 31.46 -39.13 6.84
N ALA A 208 31.28 -37.84 6.90
CA ALA A 208 32.08 -36.83 6.20
C ALA A 208 33.01 -36.07 7.19
N VAL A 209 34.24 -35.81 6.74
CA VAL A 209 35.18 -34.88 7.39
C VAL A 209 35.45 -33.76 6.40
N LEU A 210 35.15 -32.54 6.81
CA LEU A 210 35.13 -31.37 5.94
C LEU A 210 35.87 -30.19 6.56
N LYS A 211 36.24 -29.20 5.76
CA LYS A 211 36.68 -27.88 6.20
C LYS A 211 35.51 -26.91 6.15
N LEU A 212 35.20 -26.33 7.29
CA LEU A 212 34.33 -25.20 7.42
C LEU A 212 35.19 -23.93 7.41
N ASP A 213 34.93 -23.04 6.47
CA ASP A 213 35.61 -21.77 6.27
C ASP A 213 34.60 -20.64 6.31
N VAL A 214 34.73 -19.77 7.30
CA VAL A 214 33.84 -18.61 7.53
C VAL A 214 34.65 -17.34 7.37
N GLU A 215 34.35 -16.54 6.36
CA GLU A 215 35.10 -15.33 6.02
C GLU A 215 34.16 -14.13 6.07
N VAL A 216 34.63 -13.02 6.64
CA VAL A 216 34.03 -11.70 6.47
C VAL A 216 34.81 -10.98 5.38
N LEU A 217 34.10 -10.55 4.34
CA LEU A 217 34.68 -9.88 3.18
C LEU A 217 34.23 -8.42 3.16
N ASP A 218 35.15 -7.51 2.82
CA ASP A 218 34.81 -6.11 2.51
C ASP A 218 34.22 -5.96 1.09
N THR A 219 33.92 -4.73 0.68
CA THR A 219 33.34 -4.42 -0.64
C THR A 219 34.26 -4.78 -1.80
N ASP A 220 35.57 -4.84 -1.59
CA ASP A 220 36.56 -5.23 -2.58
C ASP A 220 36.75 -6.75 -2.64
N GLY A 221 36.04 -7.51 -1.79
CA GLY A 221 36.12 -8.97 -1.68
C GLY A 221 37.34 -9.44 -0.91
N LYS A 222 38.01 -8.57 -0.17
CA LYS A 222 39.16 -8.91 0.67
C LYS A 222 38.65 -9.47 2.00
N THR A 223 39.24 -10.59 2.45
CA THR A 223 38.96 -11.16 3.76
C THR A 223 39.52 -10.25 4.89
N VAL A 224 38.62 -9.77 5.75
CA VAL A 224 38.92 -8.90 6.91
C VAL A 224 38.82 -9.63 8.24
N ALA A 225 38.12 -10.76 8.29
CA ALA A 225 38.13 -11.70 9.42
C ALA A 225 37.86 -13.12 8.91
N GLN A 226 38.39 -14.12 9.56
CA GLN A 226 38.24 -15.51 9.11
C GLN A 226 38.34 -16.50 10.30
N SER A 227 37.54 -17.56 10.21
CA SER A 227 37.63 -18.79 11.01
C SER A 227 37.70 -19.99 10.06
N LEU A 228 38.67 -20.89 10.30
CA LEU A 228 38.84 -22.12 9.52
C LEU A 228 39.05 -23.29 10.44
N ARG A 229 38.16 -24.29 10.38
CA ARG A 229 38.29 -25.52 11.16
C ARG A 229 37.82 -26.77 10.45
N SER A 230 38.19 -27.93 10.96
CA SER A 230 37.65 -29.21 10.50
C SER A 230 36.37 -29.56 11.27
N VAL A 231 35.39 -30.05 10.56
CA VAL A 231 34.11 -30.52 11.12
C VAL A 231 33.87 -31.98 10.74
N ARG A 232 33.13 -32.70 11.56
CA ARG A 232 32.76 -34.10 11.30
C ARG A 232 31.24 -34.18 11.34
N ILE A 233 30.68 -34.78 10.28
CA ILE A 233 29.22 -34.92 10.17
C ILE A 233 28.94 -36.39 9.94
N ASP A 234 28.13 -37.00 10.78
CA ASP A 234 27.80 -38.42 10.68
C ASP A 234 27.03 -38.74 9.38
N ALA A 235 26.95 -40.00 9.01
CA ALA A 235 26.15 -40.45 7.89
C ALA A 235 24.69 -40.06 8.08
N ASP A 236 24.07 -39.53 7.01
CA ASP A 236 22.72 -38.97 7.01
C ASP A 236 22.44 -38.09 8.25
N GLY A 237 23.41 -37.26 8.61
CA GLY A 237 23.39 -36.45 9.82
C GLY A 237 23.46 -34.97 9.58
N ALA A 238 23.30 -34.21 10.68
CA ALA A 238 23.43 -32.75 10.70
C ALA A 238 24.45 -32.32 11.78
N PHE A 239 25.06 -31.16 11.57
CA PHE A 239 26.02 -30.55 12.48
C PHE A 239 25.74 -29.06 12.63
N ALA A 240 25.29 -28.65 13.81
CA ALA A 240 25.15 -27.23 14.13
C ALA A 240 26.52 -26.62 14.45
N PHE A 241 26.80 -25.45 13.94
CA PHE A 241 28.02 -24.71 14.20
C PHE A 241 27.75 -23.30 14.67
N GLU A 242 28.68 -22.76 15.43
CA GLU A 242 28.80 -21.35 15.78
C GLU A 242 30.28 -20.96 15.66
N GLU A 243 30.57 -19.91 14.88
CA GLU A 243 31.92 -19.34 14.73
C GLU A 243 31.90 -17.89 15.20
N ARG A 244 32.89 -17.52 16.04
CA ARG A 244 33.03 -16.16 16.55
C ARG A 244 34.21 -15.48 15.87
N LEU A 245 33.96 -14.31 15.35
CA LEU A 245 34.92 -13.50 14.62
C LEU A 245 34.95 -12.09 15.23
N GLN A 246 36.01 -11.38 14.99
CA GLN A 246 36.19 -10.00 15.44
C GLN A 246 36.62 -9.13 14.28
N LEU A 247 36.03 -7.96 14.18
CA LEU A 247 36.34 -6.95 13.19
C LEU A 247 36.80 -5.67 13.90
N GLU A 248 38.04 -5.26 13.64
CA GLU A 248 38.61 -4.03 14.19
C GLU A 248 38.23 -2.83 13.32
N LYS A 249 37.83 -1.71 13.96
CA LYS A 249 37.43 -0.45 13.32
C LYS A 249 36.47 -0.66 12.15
N PRO A 250 35.31 -1.26 12.39
CA PRO A 250 34.35 -1.55 11.33
C PRO A 250 33.82 -0.27 10.69
N GLN A 251 33.55 -0.32 9.39
CA GLN A 251 32.72 0.70 8.76
C GLN A 251 31.27 0.42 9.12
N LEU A 252 30.64 1.38 9.80
CA LEU A 252 29.27 1.22 10.30
C LEU A 252 28.27 1.45 9.18
N TRP A 253 27.24 0.61 9.17
CA TRP A 253 26.10 0.76 8.27
C TRP A 253 25.12 1.81 8.82
N SER A 254 24.70 2.75 7.99
CA SER A 254 23.66 3.75 8.30
C SER A 254 22.93 4.22 7.02
N PRO A 255 21.81 4.96 7.13
CA PRO A 255 21.13 5.56 5.97
C PRO A 255 22.00 6.43 5.08
N ASP A 256 22.98 7.14 5.65
CA ASP A 256 23.90 8.02 4.94
C ASP A 256 25.17 7.31 4.44
N SER A 257 25.49 6.16 5.03
CA SER A 257 26.65 5.33 4.67
C SER A 257 26.29 3.85 4.76
N PRO A 258 25.56 3.28 3.77
CA PRO A 258 25.08 1.91 3.83
C PRO A 258 26.18 0.91 3.44
N TYR A 259 27.28 0.90 4.20
CA TYR A 259 28.42 0.03 3.94
C TYR A 259 28.09 -1.43 4.29
N LEU A 260 28.24 -2.31 3.30
CA LEU A 260 27.94 -3.73 3.43
C LEU A 260 29.19 -4.57 3.31
N TYR A 261 29.52 -5.27 4.40
CA TYR A 261 30.34 -6.46 4.34
C TYR A 261 29.53 -7.65 3.82
N SER A 262 30.16 -8.76 3.51
CA SER A 262 29.50 -10.05 3.30
C SER A 262 30.14 -11.14 4.16
N VAL A 263 29.29 -12.00 4.75
CA VAL A 263 29.76 -13.22 5.42
C VAL A 263 29.64 -14.34 4.40
N LYS A 264 30.78 -14.96 4.08
CA LYS A 264 30.89 -16.12 3.20
C LYS A 264 31.18 -17.36 4.03
N VAL A 265 30.30 -18.35 3.93
CA VAL A 265 30.47 -19.66 4.55
C VAL A 265 30.70 -20.70 3.47
N SER A 266 31.89 -21.34 3.47
CA SER A 266 32.28 -22.33 2.50
C SER A 266 32.51 -23.68 3.17
N LEU A 267 32.01 -24.74 2.56
CA LEU A 267 32.24 -26.12 2.96
C LEU A 267 33.10 -26.81 1.93
N LYS A 268 34.31 -27.27 2.32
CA LYS A 268 35.29 -27.87 1.42
C LYS A 268 35.63 -29.30 1.84
N ASP A 269 36.16 -30.09 0.95
CA ASP A 269 36.71 -31.43 1.28
C ASP A 269 37.83 -31.31 2.34
N VAL A 270 38.19 -32.45 2.96
CA VAL A 270 39.20 -32.48 4.04
C VAL A 270 40.54 -31.88 3.60
N ARG A 271 40.88 -31.89 2.33
CA ARG A 271 42.09 -31.29 1.77
C ARG A 271 41.95 -29.80 1.46
N GLY A 272 40.74 -29.26 1.57
CA GLY A 272 40.42 -27.86 1.22
C GLY A 272 40.45 -27.58 -0.30
N LYS A 273 40.44 -28.60 -1.14
CA LYS A 273 40.60 -28.47 -2.62
C LYS A 273 39.27 -28.45 -3.38
N VAL A 274 38.26 -29.17 -2.85
CA VAL A 274 36.97 -29.32 -3.54
C VAL A 274 35.92 -28.61 -2.74
N LEU A 275 35.34 -27.56 -3.31
CA LEU A 275 34.22 -26.83 -2.74
C LEU A 275 32.97 -27.73 -2.85
N LYS A 276 32.34 -28.00 -1.71
CA LYS A 276 31.10 -28.74 -1.56
C LYS A 276 29.90 -27.83 -1.62
N ASP A 277 29.97 -26.71 -0.89
CA ASP A 277 28.90 -25.74 -0.82
C ASP A 277 29.43 -24.36 -0.41
N GLU A 278 28.74 -23.30 -0.79
CA GLU A 278 29.04 -21.93 -0.40
C GLU A 278 27.76 -21.12 -0.33
N THR A 279 27.65 -20.32 0.71
CA THR A 279 26.58 -19.34 0.88
C THR A 279 27.20 -18.01 1.30
N ARG A 280 26.63 -16.90 0.78
CA ARG A 280 26.99 -15.53 1.17
C ARG A 280 25.75 -14.81 1.66
N VAL A 281 25.92 -14.07 2.76
CA VAL A 281 24.87 -13.24 3.33
C VAL A 281 25.42 -11.83 3.57
N PRO A 282 24.58 -10.77 3.48
CA PRO A 282 25.02 -9.41 3.76
C PRO A 282 25.31 -9.24 5.26
N LEU A 283 26.20 -8.30 5.56
CA LEU A 283 26.50 -7.87 6.93
C LEU A 283 26.69 -6.35 6.96
N GLY A 284 25.71 -5.64 7.53
CA GLY A 284 25.86 -4.22 7.91
C GLY A 284 26.13 -4.13 9.40
N VAL A 285 27.33 -3.67 9.75
CA VAL A 285 27.74 -3.54 11.15
C VAL A 285 27.10 -2.31 11.75
N ARG A 286 26.22 -2.52 12.74
CA ARG A 286 25.47 -1.45 13.40
C ARG A 286 24.93 -1.91 14.75
N TRP A 287 24.58 -0.93 15.59
CA TRP A 287 23.74 -1.15 16.77
C TRP A 287 22.65 -0.08 16.83
N PHE A 288 21.60 -0.33 17.56
CA PHE A 288 20.52 0.63 17.77
C PHE A 288 19.91 0.45 19.16
N SER A 289 19.26 1.49 19.61
CA SER A 289 18.49 1.51 20.86
C SER A 289 17.25 2.36 20.70
N VAL A 290 16.26 2.15 21.56
CA VAL A 290 15.04 2.96 21.62
C VAL A 290 14.78 3.36 23.06
N ASP A 291 14.41 4.61 23.25
CA ASP A 291 14.01 5.18 24.53
C ASP A 291 12.72 6.00 24.35
N ALA A 292 11.87 5.97 25.38
CA ALA A 292 10.57 6.63 25.32
C ALA A 292 10.64 8.17 25.36
N GLN A 293 11.75 8.74 25.78
CA GLN A 293 11.96 10.20 25.87
C GLN A 293 12.86 10.69 24.73
N GLU A 294 13.94 9.97 24.43
CA GLU A 294 14.96 10.35 23.45
C GLU A 294 14.69 9.81 22.05
N GLY A 295 13.78 8.84 21.91
CA GLY A 295 13.44 8.23 20.63
C GLY A 295 14.40 7.11 20.22
N PHE A 296 14.61 6.93 18.93
CA PHE A 296 15.49 5.91 18.35
C PHE A 296 16.89 6.47 18.09
N LYS A 297 17.90 5.64 18.38
CA LYS A 297 19.32 5.93 18.10
C LYS A 297 19.91 4.82 17.25
N LEU A 298 20.66 5.20 16.24
CA LEU A 298 21.46 4.29 15.40
C LEU A 298 22.93 4.64 15.57
N ASN A 299 23.77 3.65 15.91
CA ASN A 299 25.20 3.83 16.15
C ASN A 299 25.51 4.94 17.18
N GLY A 300 24.60 5.08 18.18
CA GLY A 300 24.72 6.10 19.23
C GLY A 300 24.09 7.46 18.89
N GLU A 301 23.83 7.75 17.61
CA GLU A 301 23.28 9.02 17.17
C GLU A 301 21.74 9.01 17.07
N PRO A 302 21.06 10.08 17.51
CA PRO A 302 19.61 10.21 17.37
C PRO A 302 19.15 10.15 15.92
N LEU A 303 18.15 9.34 15.63
CA LEU A 303 17.57 9.23 14.30
C LEU A 303 16.04 9.16 14.37
N LYS A 304 15.34 10.13 13.78
CA LYS A 304 13.88 10.07 13.62
C LYS A 304 13.54 9.14 12.45
N LEU A 305 12.76 8.09 12.71
CA LEU A 305 12.34 7.14 11.68
C LEU A 305 11.19 7.72 10.86
N MET A 306 11.47 8.24 9.65
CA MET A 306 10.46 8.88 8.82
C MET A 306 10.32 8.17 7.49
N GLY A 307 9.08 7.77 7.16
CA GLY A 307 8.85 7.02 5.96
C GLY A 307 7.40 6.81 5.57
N ALA A 308 7.16 5.74 4.84
CA ALA A 308 5.84 5.33 4.38
C ALA A 308 5.64 3.81 4.53
N CYS A 309 4.39 3.40 4.63
CA CYS A 309 4.00 2.01 4.49
C CYS A 309 4.02 1.60 3.02
N ARG A 310 4.33 0.35 2.72
CA ARG A 310 4.32 -0.17 1.35
C ARG A 310 3.47 -1.42 1.20
N HIS A 311 2.44 -1.35 0.35
CA HIS A 311 1.88 -2.50 -0.35
C HIS A 311 2.63 -2.75 -1.66
N GLN A 312 2.62 -4.00 -2.17
CA GLN A 312 3.52 -4.39 -3.28
C GLN A 312 2.82 -4.56 -4.63
N ASP A 313 1.54 -4.21 -4.77
CA ASP A 313 0.82 -4.42 -6.01
C ASP A 313 1.03 -3.29 -7.05
N GLN A 314 0.87 -3.65 -8.32
CA GLN A 314 0.82 -2.72 -9.46
C GLN A 314 -0.15 -3.21 -10.52
N MET A 315 -1.05 -2.33 -10.96
CA MET A 315 -1.98 -2.64 -12.06
C MET A 315 -1.22 -2.79 -13.39
N PRO A 316 -1.54 -3.77 -14.23
CA PRO A 316 -2.52 -4.84 -14.04
C PRO A 316 -1.97 -6.14 -13.42
N MET A 317 -0.72 -6.14 -12.97
CA MET A 317 0.02 -7.34 -12.56
C MET A 317 -0.34 -7.84 -11.15
N GLY A 318 -1.11 -7.06 -10.37
CA GLY A 318 -1.32 -7.39 -8.96
C GLY A 318 -0.01 -7.45 -8.21
N ILE A 319 0.18 -8.48 -7.39
CA ILE A 319 1.42 -8.69 -6.61
C ILE A 319 2.50 -9.51 -7.35
N ALA A 320 2.25 -9.90 -8.61
CA ALA A 320 3.20 -10.68 -9.40
C ALA A 320 4.26 -9.77 -10.04
N LEU A 321 5.07 -9.13 -9.22
CA LEU A 321 6.10 -8.17 -9.62
C LEU A 321 7.47 -8.81 -9.80
N SER A 322 8.31 -8.22 -10.64
CA SER A 322 9.72 -8.60 -10.77
C SER A 322 10.59 -7.97 -9.67
N ASP A 323 11.77 -8.56 -9.44
CA ASP A 323 12.78 -8.02 -8.51
C ASP A 323 13.13 -6.57 -8.84
N GLU A 324 13.21 -6.21 -10.13
CA GLU A 324 13.51 -4.85 -10.58
C GLU A 324 12.42 -3.86 -10.21
N MET A 325 11.15 -4.28 -10.28
CA MET A 325 10.03 -3.42 -9.86
C MET A 325 10.05 -3.17 -8.36
N HIS A 326 10.36 -4.18 -7.57
CA HIS A 326 10.56 -4.03 -6.13
C HIS A 326 11.70 -3.06 -5.81
N ARG A 327 12.85 -3.21 -6.49
CA ARG A 327 14.01 -2.33 -6.32
C ARG A 327 13.68 -0.88 -6.71
N ARG A 328 12.93 -0.68 -7.79
CA ARG A 328 12.48 0.66 -8.23
C ARG A 328 11.64 1.35 -7.16
N ASP A 329 10.72 0.65 -6.51
CA ASP A 329 9.91 1.22 -5.44
C ASP A 329 10.78 1.70 -4.28
N MET A 330 11.79 0.93 -3.88
CA MET A 330 12.72 1.32 -2.82
C MET A 330 13.57 2.53 -3.22
N GLN A 331 13.98 2.63 -4.49
CA GLN A 331 14.69 3.79 -5.00
C GLN A 331 13.81 5.05 -4.96
N LEU A 332 12.54 4.95 -5.36
CA LEU A 332 11.59 6.07 -5.29
C LEU A 332 11.37 6.56 -3.85
N LEU A 333 11.27 5.64 -2.89
CA LEU A 333 11.20 5.97 -1.47
C LEU A 333 12.47 6.69 -1.00
N LYS A 334 13.65 6.20 -1.37
CA LYS A 334 14.93 6.85 -1.05
C LYS A 334 15.03 8.23 -1.68
N ASP A 335 14.60 8.40 -2.93
CA ASP A 335 14.61 9.67 -3.64
C ASP A 335 13.67 10.70 -2.97
N MET A 336 12.56 10.23 -2.40
CA MET A 336 11.67 11.05 -1.58
C MET A 336 12.32 11.51 -0.27
N GLY A 337 13.41 10.87 0.17
CA GLY A 337 14.15 11.25 1.37
C GLY A 337 13.78 10.46 2.63
N VAL A 338 13.01 9.38 2.49
CA VAL A 338 12.69 8.53 3.64
C VAL A 338 13.90 7.70 4.08
N ASN A 339 14.02 7.46 5.37
CA ASN A 339 15.04 6.60 5.97
C ASN A 339 14.46 5.31 6.56
N PHE A 340 13.14 5.16 6.51
CA PHE A 340 12.42 4.07 7.14
C PHE A 340 11.21 3.62 6.29
N VAL A 341 10.97 2.32 6.19
CA VAL A 341 9.80 1.77 5.50
C VAL A 341 9.12 0.71 6.36
N ARG A 342 7.79 0.75 6.46
CA ARG A 342 6.98 -0.32 7.01
C ARG A 342 6.44 -1.18 5.88
N LEU A 343 6.86 -2.43 5.85
CA LEU A 343 6.40 -3.42 4.86
C LEU A 343 5.08 -4.04 5.34
N ALA A 344 4.01 -3.31 5.09
CA ALA A 344 2.67 -3.65 5.57
C ALA A 344 1.91 -4.47 4.50
N HIS A 345 1.11 -5.47 4.90
CA HIS A 345 0.99 -6.06 6.26
C HIS A 345 1.49 -7.50 6.26
N TYR A 346 2.56 -7.79 5.51
CA TYR A 346 3.07 -9.14 5.25
C TYR A 346 4.54 -9.11 4.82
N PRO A 347 5.27 -10.21 5.00
CA PRO A 347 6.65 -10.33 4.50
C PRO A 347 6.71 -10.06 3.00
N GLN A 348 7.60 -9.16 2.60
CA GLN A 348 7.76 -8.82 1.19
C GLN A 348 8.91 -9.61 0.54
N ASP A 349 9.13 -9.37 -0.74
CA ASP A 349 10.15 -10.08 -1.50
C ASP A 349 11.56 -9.74 -0.99
N ASP A 350 12.48 -10.70 -1.00
CA ASP A 350 13.89 -10.52 -0.63
C ASP A 350 14.57 -9.39 -1.42
N ALA A 351 14.13 -9.14 -2.66
CA ALA A 351 14.62 -8.02 -3.47
C ALA A 351 14.32 -6.64 -2.85
N VAL A 352 13.23 -6.51 -2.08
CA VAL A 352 12.90 -5.30 -1.33
C VAL A 352 13.93 -5.07 -0.24
N LEU A 353 14.23 -6.11 0.56
CA LEU A 353 15.15 -6.01 1.68
C LEU A 353 16.60 -5.79 1.21
N ARG A 354 17.02 -6.48 0.14
CA ARG A 354 18.32 -6.22 -0.49
C ARG A 354 18.45 -4.76 -0.94
N ALA A 355 17.41 -4.22 -1.56
CA ALA A 355 17.42 -2.81 -1.94
C ALA A 355 17.47 -1.88 -0.73
N CYS A 356 16.76 -2.20 0.37
CA CYS A 356 16.84 -1.43 1.61
C CYS A 356 18.23 -1.48 2.23
N ASP A 357 18.89 -2.65 2.22
CA ASP A 357 20.27 -2.81 2.72
C ASP A 357 21.25 -1.93 1.95
N GLU A 358 21.16 -1.93 0.62
CA GLU A 358 22.03 -1.19 -0.29
C GLU A 358 21.77 0.33 -0.27
N LEU A 359 20.51 0.74 -0.12
CA LEU A 359 20.10 2.14 -0.11
C LEU A 359 20.16 2.79 1.28
N GLY A 360 20.40 2.01 2.33
CA GLY A 360 20.42 2.52 3.70
C GLY A 360 19.02 2.90 4.19
N MET A 361 18.02 2.06 3.98
CA MET A 361 16.68 2.26 4.52
C MET A 361 16.42 1.27 5.65
N LEU A 362 15.98 1.76 6.79
CA LEU A 362 15.59 0.94 7.93
C LEU A 362 14.18 0.33 7.68
N VAL A 363 13.94 -0.86 8.20
CA VAL A 363 12.73 -1.63 7.89
C VAL A 363 12.01 -2.10 9.15
N TRP A 364 10.69 -1.94 9.15
CA TRP A 364 9.74 -2.71 9.94
C TRP A 364 9.04 -3.70 9.02
N GLU A 365 9.22 -4.98 9.27
CA GLU A 365 8.53 -6.06 8.56
C GLU A 365 7.57 -6.80 9.49
N GLU A 366 6.44 -7.29 8.98
CA GLU A 366 5.39 -7.88 9.81
C GLU A 366 4.70 -9.08 9.17
N ILE A 367 4.14 -9.97 10.01
CA ILE A 367 3.29 -11.06 9.54
C ILE A 367 1.83 -10.62 9.41
N PRO A 368 1.04 -11.26 8.52
CA PRO A 368 -0.29 -10.76 8.13
C PRO A 368 -1.42 -11.08 9.12
N VAL A 369 -1.19 -10.92 10.41
CA VAL A 369 -2.26 -11.01 11.43
C VAL A 369 -2.95 -9.65 11.52
N VAL A 370 -3.93 -9.43 10.64
CA VAL A 370 -4.55 -8.13 10.39
C VAL A 370 -6.05 -8.20 10.69
N ASP A 371 -6.59 -7.20 11.38
CA ASP A 371 -8.00 -6.90 11.62
C ASP A 371 -8.80 -7.99 12.34
N LEU A 372 -8.65 -9.24 11.93
CA LEU A 372 -9.45 -10.37 12.40
C LEU A 372 -8.57 -11.56 12.78
N ILE A 373 -8.81 -12.09 13.96
CA ILE A 373 -8.14 -13.27 14.50
C ILE A 373 -9.17 -14.40 14.62
N ALA A 374 -8.83 -15.60 14.13
CA ALA A 374 -9.61 -16.79 14.41
C ALA A 374 -9.21 -17.38 15.77
N LEU A 375 -10.19 -17.95 16.46
CA LEU A 375 -9.95 -18.69 17.70
C LEU A 375 -9.40 -20.08 17.38
N GLY A 376 -8.53 -20.59 18.26
CA GLY A 376 -8.08 -21.98 18.26
C GLY A 376 -6.61 -22.17 17.86
N ASP A 377 -6.17 -23.41 18.05
CA ASP A 377 -4.75 -23.78 17.95
C ASP A 377 -4.21 -23.75 16.54
N GLU A 378 -5.05 -24.01 15.53
CA GLU A 378 -4.60 -24.02 14.13
C GLU A 378 -4.19 -22.62 13.67
N PHE A 379 -5.01 -21.59 13.95
CA PHE A 379 -4.65 -20.21 13.61
C PHE A 379 -3.36 -19.78 14.34
N ARG A 380 -3.26 -20.10 15.64
CA ARG A 380 -2.06 -19.81 16.42
C ARG A 380 -0.83 -20.50 15.82
N ALA A 381 -0.94 -21.78 15.43
CA ALA A 381 0.16 -22.53 14.81
C ALA A 381 0.58 -21.90 13.48
N ASN A 382 -0.38 -21.53 12.62
CA ASN A 382 -0.10 -20.90 11.33
C ASN A 382 0.55 -19.51 11.49
N ALA A 383 0.06 -18.68 12.43
CA ALA A 383 0.68 -17.39 12.75
C ALA A 383 2.11 -17.55 13.31
N THR A 384 2.33 -18.57 14.14
CA THR A 384 3.66 -18.88 14.70
C THR A 384 4.63 -19.34 13.60
N SER A 385 4.17 -20.17 12.67
CA SER A 385 5.00 -20.60 11.52
C SER A 385 5.37 -19.40 10.65
N ALA A 386 4.40 -18.56 10.30
CA ALA A 386 4.64 -17.35 9.50
C ALA A 386 5.68 -16.42 10.17
N LEU A 387 5.61 -16.25 11.50
CA LEU A 387 6.58 -15.43 12.25
C LEU A 387 7.99 -16.02 12.19
N ARG A 388 8.14 -17.33 12.37
CA ARG A 388 9.44 -18.00 12.27
C ARG A 388 10.00 -17.94 10.84
N GLU A 389 9.18 -18.18 9.84
CA GLU A 389 9.56 -18.10 8.43
C GLU A 389 10.07 -16.70 8.11
N MET A 390 9.34 -15.65 8.47
CA MET A 390 9.74 -14.27 8.26
C MET A 390 11.09 -13.98 8.92
N ILE A 391 11.22 -14.23 10.20
CA ILE A 391 12.44 -13.92 10.95
C ILE A 391 13.65 -14.70 10.38
N ARG A 392 13.52 -16.01 10.14
CA ARG A 392 14.64 -16.83 9.67
C ARG A 392 15.06 -16.53 8.25
N GLN A 393 14.10 -16.26 7.35
CA GLN A 393 14.39 -15.92 5.96
C GLN A 393 15.09 -14.58 5.83
N HIS A 394 14.66 -13.59 6.63
CA HIS A 394 15.13 -12.21 6.52
C HIS A 394 16.11 -11.81 7.63
N TYR A 395 16.64 -12.79 8.39
CA TYR A 395 17.49 -12.57 9.56
C TYR A 395 18.73 -11.73 9.28
N ASN A 396 19.37 -11.94 8.12
CA ASN A 396 20.67 -11.34 7.84
C ASN A 396 20.58 -9.94 7.20
N HIS A 397 19.38 -9.40 6.96
CA HIS A 397 19.23 -8.05 6.40
C HIS A 397 19.54 -6.99 7.45
N PRO A 398 20.60 -6.18 7.28
CA PRO A 398 20.93 -5.12 8.22
C PRO A 398 19.89 -4.00 8.24
N SER A 399 19.13 -3.80 7.20
CA SER A 399 18.03 -2.84 7.13
C SER A 399 16.93 -3.15 8.14
N VAL A 400 16.63 -4.42 8.41
CA VAL A 400 15.57 -4.82 9.34
C VAL A 400 15.98 -4.52 10.78
N ILE A 401 15.21 -3.65 11.44
CA ILE A 401 15.40 -3.29 12.86
C ILE A 401 14.22 -3.68 13.74
N MET A 402 13.08 -4.03 13.12
CA MET A 402 11.82 -4.18 13.84
C MET A 402 10.95 -5.28 13.21
N TRP A 403 10.47 -6.22 14.03
CA TRP A 403 9.53 -7.26 13.66
C TRP A 403 8.13 -6.95 14.19
N GLY A 404 7.14 -6.94 13.31
CA GLY A 404 5.73 -6.79 13.65
C GLY A 404 4.97 -8.12 13.56
N TYR A 405 3.92 -8.27 14.38
CA TYR A 405 3.13 -9.50 14.32
C TYR A 405 1.62 -9.32 14.46
N MET A 406 1.11 -8.11 14.62
CA MET A 406 -0.32 -7.78 14.58
C MET A 406 -0.57 -6.36 14.10
N ASN A 407 -1.60 -6.18 13.28
CA ASN A 407 -2.16 -4.89 12.92
C ASN A 407 -3.64 -4.85 13.25
N GLU A 408 -4.09 -3.84 14.01
CA GLU A 408 -5.50 -3.54 14.31
C GLU A 408 -6.35 -4.74 14.75
N ALA A 409 -5.74 -5.69 15.43
CA ALA A 409 -6.25 -7.04 15.71
C ALA A 409 -7.64 -7.12 16.38
N VAL A 410 -8.14 -6.00 16.95
CA VAL A 410 -9.46 -5.94 17.60
C VAL A 410 -10.45 -4.99 16.91
N ILE A 411 -10.07 -4.36 15.79
CA ILE A 411 -10.91 -3.35 15.12
C ILE A 411 -12.27 -3.91 14.70
N GLN A 412 -12.33 -5.15 14.22
CA GLN A 412 -13.55 -5.76 13.73
C GLN A 412 -14.38 -6.47 14.80
N LEU A 413 -13.83 -6.73 15.98
CA LEU A 413 -14.51 -7.50 17.02
C LEU A 413 -15.82 -6.83 17.47
N GLN A 414 -15.83 -5.52 17.63
CA GLN A 414 -17.04 -4.78 18.02
C GLN A 414 -18.19 -4.88 17.02
N TYR A 415 -17.92 -5.17 15.75
CA TYR A 415 -18.93 -5.31 14.69
C TYR A 415 -19.35 -6.75 14.42
N ARG A 416 -18.46 -7.71 14.66
CA ARG A 416 -18.66 -9.11 14.29
C ARG A 416 -19.03 -10.00 15.48
N VAL A 417 -18.75 -9.56 16.71
CA VAL A 417 -18.88 -10.38 17.92
C VAL A 417 -19.97 -9.81 18.83
N LYS A 418 -20.85 -10.66 19.31
CA LYS A 418 -21.86 -10.25 20.32
C LYS A 418 -21.14 -9.76 21.58
N LYS A 419 -21.65 -8.68 22.18
CA LYS A 419 -21.04 -7.98 23.33
C LYS A 419 -20.65 -8.94 24.48
N GLN A 420 -21.48 -9.97 24.72
CA GLN A 420 -21.24 -10.95 25.79
C GLN A 420 -19.99 -11.85 25.53
N ARG A 421 -19.52 -11.94 24.29
CA ARG A 421 -18.35 -12.76 23.90
C ARG A 421 -17.08 -11.93 23.71
N LEU A 422 -17.14 -10.63 23.77
CA LEU A 422 -16.00 -9.75 23.46
C LEU A 422 -14.81 -10.02 24.41
N ASN A 423 -15.04 -10.20 25.69
CA ASN A 423 -13.96 -10.45 26.65
C ASN A 423 -13.15 -11.70 26.31
N GLY A 424 -13.81 -12.82 25.95
CA GLY A 424 -13.11 -14.03 25.55
C GLY A 424 -12.26 -13.86 24.27
N PHE A 425 -12.72 -13.00 23.34
CA PHE A 425 -11.90 -12.65 22.18
C PHE A 425 -10.70 -11.77 22.55
N TYR A 426 -10.86 -10.81 23.46
CA TYR A 426 -9.74 -9.98 23.94
C TYR A 426 -8.70 -10.83 24.69
N GLU A 427 -9.14 -11.76 25.54
CA GLU A 427 -8.27 -12.72 26.24
C GLU A 427 -7.49 -13.61 25.25
N ASN A 428 -8.16 -14.13 24.21
CA ASN A 428 -7.52 -14.91 23.17
C ASN A 428 -6.49 -14.08 22.36
N THR A 429 -6.83 -12.84 22.01
CA THR A 429 -5.92 -11.93 21.31
C THR A 429 -4.68 -11.63 22.14
N LEU A 430 -4.87 -11.36 23.44
CA LEU A 430 -3.78 -11.12 24.36
C LEU A 430 -2.88 -12.35 24.55
N ALA A 431 -3.47 -13.55 24.65
CA ALA A 431 -2.73 -14.80 24.75
C ALA A 431 -1.92 -15.10 23.48
N LEU A 432 -2.52 -14.85 22.30
CA LEU A 432 -1.82 -14.99 21.03
C LEU A 432 -0.65 -13.99 20.92
N ALA A 433 -0.87 -12.72 21.27
CA ALA A 433 0.18 -11.71 21.23
C ALA A 433 1.37 -12.05 22.12
N ARG A 434 1.13 -12.50 23.37
CA ARG A 434 2.19 -12.97 24.27
C ARG A 434 2.95 -14.17 23.71
N HIS A 435 2.24 -15.13 23.13
CA HIS A 435 2.85 -16.29 22.52
C HIS A 435 3.75 -15.92 21.32
N LEU A 436 3.29 -14.98 20.48
CA LEU A 436 4.08 -14.49 19.34
C LEU A 436 5.29 -13.68 19.81
N GLU A 437 5.14 -12.83 20.85
CA GLU A 437 6.27 -12.10 21.44
C GLU A 437 7.34 -13.04 21.99
N GLU A 438 6.96 -14.06 22.79
CA GLU A 438 7.87 -15.06 23.29
C GLU A 438 8.56 -15.84 22.17
N THR A 439 7.85 -16.11 21.07
CA THR A 439 8.42 -16.77 19.89
C THR A 439 9.42 -15.86 19.21
N LEU A 440 9.09 -14.60 18.97
CA LEU A 440 9.96 -13.61 18.37
C LEU A 440 11.27 -13.48 19.14
N LYS A 441 11.20 -13.26 20.45
CA LYS A 441 12.38 -13.09 21.31
C LYS A 441 13.27 -14.34 21.40
N ARG A 442 12.73 -15.54 21.16
CA ARG A 442 13.52 -16.78 21.02
C ARG A 442 14.19 -16.91 19.67
N GLU A 443 13.53 -16.46 18.58
CA GLU A 443 14.09 -16.51 17.22
C GLU A 443 15.13 -15.39 17.02
N ASP A 444 14.85 -14.19 17.54
CA ASP A 444 15.72 -13.01 17.44
C ASP A 444 15.64 -12.17 18.72
N ALA A 445 16.69 -12.21 19.52
CA ALA A 445 16.79 -11.47 20.77
C ALA A 445 17.28 -10.02 20.60
N TYR A 446 17.72 -9.65 19.39
CA TYR A 446 18.40 -8.37 19.15
C TYR A 446 17.48 -7.31 18.56
N ARG A 447 16.55 -7.71 17.68
CA ARG A 447 15.65 -6.74 17.03
C ARG A 447 14.45 -6.41 17.90
N LEU A 448 13.91 -5.22 17.65
CA LEU A 448 12.75 -4.70 18.36
C LEU A 448 11.46 -5.40 17.90
N SER A 449 10.52 -5.53 18.83
CA SER A 449 9.17 -5.99 18.54
C SER A 449 8.18 -4.84 18.50
N THR A 450 7.13 -4.98 17.68
CA THR A 450 6.07 -3.98 17.57
C THR A 450 4.74 -4.57 17.13
N MET A 451 3.66 -3.84 17.40
CA MET A 451 2.30 -4.06 16.88
C MET A 451 1.69 -2.70 16.54
N ALA A 452 0.79 -2.67 15.56
CA ALA A 452 0.04 -1.48 15.21
C ALA A 452 -1.40 -1.53 15.74
N TYR A 453 -1.86 -0.42 16.35
CA TYR A 453 -3.16 -0.29 17.00
C TYR A 453 -3.95 0.84 16.34
N HIS A 454 -5.21 0.62 15.96
CA HIS A 454 -6.05 1.78 15.58
C HIS A 454 -6.29 2.69 16.78
N GLY A 455 -6.55 3.98 16.56
CA GLY A 455 -6.62 5.05 17.56
C GLY A 455 -7.68 4.86 18.66
N ASN A 456 -7.81 3.64 19.23
CA ASN A 456 -8.78 3.29 20.25
C ASN A 456 -8.11 2.85 21.56
N GLN A 457 -8.52 3.42 22.67
CA GLN A 457 -7.97 3.12 24.00
C GLN A 457 -8.23 1.68 24.50
N ILE A 458 -8.95 0.86 23.73
CA ILE A 458 -9.20 -0.55 24.08
C ILE A 458 -7.89 -1.34 24.20
N TYR A 459 -6.88 -1.04 23.37
CA TYR A 459 -5.57 -1.72 23.42
C TYR A 459 -4.84 -1.48 24.73
N ASN A 460 -4.88 -0.26 25.24
CA ASN A 460 -4.35 0.08 26.58
C ASN A 460 -5.16 -0.62 27.68
N LYS A 461 -6.49 -0.59 27.56
CA LYS A 461 -7.40 -1.16 28.57
C LYS A 461 -7.22 -2.66 28.74
N ILE A 462 -7.02 -3.41 27.66
CA ILE A 462 -6.79 -4.87 27.71
C ILE A 462 -5.33 -5.24 27.93
N GLY A 463 -4.40 -4.26 27.93
CA GLY A 463 -2.98 -4.45 28.15
C GLY A 463 -2.19 -4.95 26.94
N LEU A 464 -2.77 -4.92 25.73
CA LEU A 464 -2.11 -5.37 24.52
C LEU A 464 -0.93 -4.45 24.13
N SER A 465 -1.09 -3.13 24.35
CA SER A 465 -0.08 -2.12 24.06
C SER A 465 1.15 -2.13 25.00
N ASN A 466 1.20 -3.03 25.97
CA ASN A 466 2.32 -3.17 26.90
C ASN A 466 3.20 -4.40 26.63
N ILE A 467 2.98 -5.10 25.50
CA ILE A 467 3.69 -6.36 25.23
C ILE A 467 4.99 -6.11 24.47
N THR A 468 4.94 -5.26 23.44
CA THR A 468 6.05 -5.02 22.52
C THR A 468 7.01 -3.93 23.01
N ASP A 469 8.24 -3.93 22.46
CA ASP A 469 9.24 -2.89 22.74
C ASP A 469 8.78 -1.50 22.30
N ILE A 470 8.07 -1.42 21.17
CA ILE A 470 7.51 -0.17 20.63
C ILE A 470 6.03 -0.33 20.37
N SER A 471 5.23 0.65 20.80
CA SER A 471 3.79 0.71 20.52
C SER A 471 3.51 1.52 19.26
N GLY A 472 3.00 0.88 18.21
CA GLY A 472 2.58 1.54 16.97
C GLY A 472 1.11 1.99 17.03
N TRP A 473 0.83 3.21 16.59
CA TRP A 473 -0.52 3.76 16.55
C TRP A 473 -0.90 4.21 15.14
N ASN A 474 -1.99 3.66 14.61
CA ASN A 474 -2.63 4.10 13.36
C ASN A 474 -3.56 5.26 13.71
N LEU A 475 -3.21 6.48 13.29
CA LEU A 475 -3.87 7.70 13.70
C LEU A 475 -4.36 8.49 12.48
N TYR A 476 -5.68 8.63 12.37
CA TYR A 476 -6.33 9.23 11.20
C TYR A 476 -7.23 10.42 11.58
N GLN A 477 -6.91 11.14 12.66
CA GLN A 477 -7.61 12.35 13.03
C GLN A 477 -7.49 13.40 11.92
N GLY A 478 -8.62 14.03 11.58
CA GLY A 478 -8.70 14.90 10.40
C GLY A 478 -8.99 14.14 9.09
N TRP A 479 -9.14 12.79 9.16
CA TRP A 479 -9.63 11.98 8.04
C TRP A 479 -10.85 11.14 8.45
N TYR A 480 -10.69 10.10 9.25
CA TYR A 480 -11.82 9.29 9.76
C TYR A 480 -12.48 9.91 10.98
N GLU A 481 -11.76 10.69 11.75
CA GLU A 481 -12.19 11.28 13.01
C GLU A 481 -11.96 12.79 13.00
N ASN A 482 -12.85 13.51 13.65
CA ASN A 482 -12.85 14.95 14.03
C ASN A 482 -11.89 15.88 13.26
N ASP A 483 -10.99 16.57 14.01
CA ASP A 483 -10.06 17.58 13.52
C ASP A 483 -8.60 17.16 13.72
N PHE A 484 -7.67 17.85 13.06
CA PHE A 484 -6.23 17.64 13.21
C PHE A 484 -5.72 17.78 14.65
N LYS A 485 -6.28 18.70 15.43
CA LYS A 485 -5.87 18.93 16.84
C LYS A 485 -6.18 17.73 17.75
N SER A 486 -7.03 16.83 17.31
CA SER A 486 -7.30 15.58 18.02
C SER A 486 -6.09 14.63 17.95
N PHE A 487 -5.28 14.71 16.90
CA PHE A 487 -4.00 14.01 16.83
C PHE A 487 -3.05 14.49 17.95
N ASP A 488 -2.86 15.80 18.05
CA ASP A 488 -2.00 16.38 19.10
C ASP A 488 -2.43 15.92 20.50
N ARG A 489 -3.74 16.05 20.80
CA ARG A 489 -4.29 15.60 22.09
C ARG A 489 -4.05 14.12 22.35
N PHE A 490 -4.25 13.27 21.35
CA PHE A 490 -4.06 11.82 21.50
C PHE A 490 -2.61 11.47 21.84
N VAL A 491 -1.65 11.94 21.05
CA VAL A 491 -0.24 11.57 21.25
C VAL A 491 0.34 12.16 22.54
N ASP A 492 -0.03 13.39 22.89
CA ASP A 492 0.44 14.06 24.12
C ASP A 492 -0.17 13.41 25.38
N GLU A 493 -1.45 12.98 25.32
CA GLU A 493 -2.07 12.22 26.42
C GLU A 493 -1.49 10.81 26.54
N GLU A 494 -1.20 10.14 25.42
CA GLU A 494 -0.62 8.81 25.42
C GLU A 494 0.76 8.81 26.06
N TYR A 495 1.63 9.75 25.67
CA TYR A 495 2.93 9.96 26.28
C TYR A 495 2.85 10.31 27.76
N ARG A 496 1.93 11.20 28.14
CA ARG A 496 1.73 11.60 29.55
C ARG A 496 1.28 10.43 30.45
N LYS A 497 0.43 9.53 29.92
CA LYS A 497 -0.07 8.36 30.65
C LYS A 497 0.96 7.23 30.73
N TYR A 498 1.79 7.08 29.71
CA TYR A 498 2.74 5.98 29.56
C TYR A 498 4.15 6.49 29.19
N PRO A 499 4.80 7.27 30.07
CA PRO A 499 6.03 7.99 29.72
C PRO A 499 7.27 7.10 29.51
N HIS A 500 7.18 5.80 29.81
CA HIS A 500 8.25 4.84 29.62
C HIS A 500 8.03 3.89 28.41
N ARG A 501 6.97 4.15 27.62
CA ARG A 501 6.61 3.32 26.49
C ARG A 501 6.95 4.03 25.18
N PRO A 502 7.95 3.55 24.41
CA PRO A 502 8.27 4.12 23.11
C PRO A 502 7.06 4.06 22.17
N LEU A 503 6.82 5.14 21.42
CA LEU A 503 5.65 5.32 20.58
C LEU A 503 6.08 5.65 19.15
N ILE A 504 5.54 4.92 18.18
CA ILE A 504 5.66 5.20 16.74
C ILE A 504 4.28 5.43 16.12
N ILE A 505 4.16 6.38 15.21
CA ILE A 505 2.95 6.54 14.39
C ILE A 505 3.05 5.58 13.21
N SER A 506 2.39 4.44 13.34
CA SER A 506 2.49 3.35 12.38
C SER A 506 1.68 3.58 11.11
N GLU A 507 0.65 4.44 11.17
CA GLU A 507 -0.11 4.89 10.01
C GLU A 507 -0.72 6.27 10.26
N PHE A 508 -0.67 7.13 9.24
CA PHE A 508 -1.44 8.36 9.09
C PHE A 508 -1.59 8.63 7.58
N GLY A 509 -2.68 9.27 7.16
CA GLY A 509 -2.88 9.55 5.74
C GLY A 509 -4.32 9.94 5.42
N ALA A 510 -4.53 10.53 4.26
CA ALA A 510 -5.83 10.93 3.75
C ALA A 510 -6.01 10.48 2.30
N GLY A 511 -7.20 10.01 1.95
CA GLY A 511 -7.52 9.61 0.58
C GLY A 511 -7.66 10.80 -0.35
N SER A 512 -7.28 10.61 -1.63
CA SER A 512 -7.45 11.61 -2.67
C SER A 512 -7.77 10.96 -4.03
N ASP A 513 -8.59 11.65 -4.81
CA ASP A 513 -8.93 11.25 -6.18
C ASP A 513 -8.57 12.39 -7.13
N PRO A 514 -7.72 12.17 -8.16
CA PRO A 514 -7.26 13.26 -9.05
C PRO A 514 -8.38 13.94 -9.81
N ARG A 515 -9.56 13.34 -9.90
CA ARG A 515 -10.74 13.95 -10.51
C ARG A 515 -11.44 14.95 -9.59
N LEU A 516 -11.12 14.94 -8.27
CA LEU A 516 -11.72 15.82 -7.26
C LEU A 516 -10.74 16.90 -6.83
N GLN A 517 -11.12 18.16 -7.03
CA GLN A 517 -10.33 19.34 -6.67
C GLN A 517 -11.17 20.30 -5.86
N SER A 518 -10.62 20.99 -4.87
CA SER A 518 -11.39 21.94 -4.05
C SER A 518 -10.60 23.20 -3.72
N LEU A 519 -11.26 24.35 -3.79
CA LEU A 519 -10.76 25.62 -3.28
C LEU A 519 -11.07 25.81 -1.79
N ASP A 520 -12.02 25.02 -1.25
CA ASP A 520 -12.41 24.97 0.15
C ASP A 520 -12.47 23.50 0.60
N PRO A 521 -11.29 22.82 0.70
CA PRO A 521 -11.25 21.40 1.00
C PRO A 521 -11.77 21.11 2.39
N GLN A 522 -12.53 20.01 2.52
CA GLN A 522 -13.15 19.58 3.76
C GLN A 522 -12.80 18.13 4.08
N ILE A 523 -12.87 17.82 5.37
CA ILE A 523 -12.63 16.46 5.86
C ILE A 523 -13.41 15.43 5.03
N PHE A 524 -12.72 14.42 4.54
CA PHE A 524 -13.31 13.29 3.82
C PHE A 524 -13.96 13.64 2.48
N ASP A 525 -13.52 14.69 1.79
CA ASP A 525 -14.02 15.08 0.48
C ASP A 525 -13.24 14.45 -0.69
N PHE A 526 -12.17 13.73 -0.38
CA PHE A 526 -11.26 13.09 -1.34
C PHE A 526 -10.59 14.05 -2.33
N SER A 527 -10.63 15.37 -2.07
CA SER A 527 -9.90 16.32 -2.90
C SER A 527 -8.38 16.17 -2.71
N MET A 528 -7.61 16.43 -3.78
CA MET A 528 -6.14 16.43 -3.71
C MET A 528 -5.67 17.45 -2.68
N GLN A 529 -6.36 18.58 -2.53
CA GLN A 529 -6.03 19.65 -1.57
C GLN A 529 -6.24 19.23 -0.12
N TRP A 530 -7.21 18.36 0.18
CA TRP A 530 -7.37 17.85 1.55
C TRP A 530 -6.19 16.96 1.95
N GLN A 531 -5.72 16.08 1.05
CA GLN A 531 -4.53 15.26 1.29
C GLN A 531 -3.29 16.15 1.53
N GLN A 532 -3.13 17.24 0.76
CA GLN A 532 -2.06 18.22 0.97
C GLN A 532 -2.13 18.83 2.37
N LEU A 533 -3.27 19.39 2.77
CA LEU A 533 -3.46 20.01 4.10
C LEU A 533 -3.24 19.03 5.24
N TYR A 534 -3.68 17.78 5.06
CA TYR A 534 -3.49 16.72 6.04
C TYR A 534 -2.00 16.47 6.34
N LEU A 535 -1.21 16.31 5.30
CA LEU A 535 0.22 16.03 5.44
C LEU A 535 1.01 17.26 5.91
N GLU A 536 0.63 18.46 5.46
CA GLU A 536 1.19 19.75 5.90
C GLU A 536 0.97 19.99 7.41
N TYR A 537 -0.06 19.42 8.00
CA TYR A 537 -0.27 19.42 9.43
C TYR A 537 0.53 18.34 10.17
N TYR A 538 0.44 17.09 9.68
CA TYR A 538 0.98 15.92 10.39
C TYR A 538 2.51 15.90 10.48
N LEU A 539 3.22 16.17 9.37
CA LEU A 539 4.68 16.10 9.39
C LEU A 539 5.32 17.05 10.40
N PRO A 540 4.98 18.36 10.42
CA PRO A 540 5.48 19.26 11.46
C PRO A 540 5.05 18.86 12.88
N ALA A 541 3.82 18.37 13.06
CA ALA A 541 3.31 17.96 14.37
C ALA A 541 4.07 16.76 14.94
N ILE A 542 4.44 15.80 14.09
CA ILE A 542 5.28 14.65 14.44
C ILE A 542 6.70 15.10 14.78
N MET A 543 7.30 15.94 13.95
CA MET A 543 8.68 16.39 14.15
C MET A 543 8.89 17.22 15.42
N LYS A 544 7.87 17.96 15.87
CA LYS A 544 7.91 18.74 17.11
C LYS A 544 7.98 17.88 18.38
N ARG A 545 7.76 16.56 18.29
CA ARG A 545 7.67 15.65 19.44
C ARG A 545 8.82 14.65 19.46
N PRO A 546 9.90 14.91 20.23
CA PRO A 546 11.07 14.00 20.30
C PRO A 546 10.69 12.59 20.75
N PHE A 547 9.70 12.45 21.63
CA PHE A 547 9.23 11.17 22.16
C PHE A 547 8.53 10.28 21.11
N ILE A 548 8.12 10.82 19.95
CA ILE A 548 7.65 10.00 18.85
C ILE A 548 8.88 9.42 18.14
N VAL A 549 9.07 8.10 18.22
CA VAL A 549 10.20 7.36 17.64
C VAL A 549 10.30 7.57 16.12
N GLY A 550 9.15 7.60 15.46
CA GLY A 550 9.06 7.79 14.02
C GLY A 550 7.62 7.76 13.53
N ALA A 551 7.46 7.84 12.20
CA ALA A 551 6.16 7.78 11.57
C ALA A 551 6.22 7.22 10.14
N THR A 552 5.19 6.46 9.75
CA THR A 552 5.01 5.94 8.39
C THR A 552 3.66 6.38 7.82
N GLU A 553 3.71 7.08 6.71
CA GLU A 553 2.51 7.50 5.98
C GLU A 553 1.81 6.30 5.35
N TRP A 554 0.50 6.29 5.36
CA TRP A 554 -0.35 5.31 4.73
C TRP A 554 -0.98 5.90 3.46
N ASN A 555 -0.41 5.65 2.29
CA ASN A 555 0.58 4.66 1.92
C ASN A 555 1.56 5.25 0.90
N PHE A 556 2.67 4.58 0.60
CA PHE A 556 3.58 4.99 -0.47
C PHE A 556 2.87 5.11 -1.83
N ILE A 557 1.99 4.13 -2.13
CA ILE A 557 1.23 4.07 -3.39
C ILE A 557 -0.26 3.92 -3.14
N ASP A 558 -1.07 4.33 -4.11
CA ASP A 558 -2.43 3.83 -4.23
C ASP A 558 -2.38 2.34 -4.54
N PHE A 559 -3.12 1.52 -3.80
CA PHE A 559 -3.02 0.06 -3.92
C PHE A 559 -4.38 -0.63 -3.99
N SER A 560 -4.39 -1.89 -4.46
CA SER A 560 -5.62 -2.67 -4.60
C SER A 560 -6.24 -3.01 -3.26
N SER A 561 -7.47 -2.58 -3.08
CA SER A 561 -8.36 -2.98 -1.97
C SER A 561 -9.74 -3.27 -2.54
N ALA A 562 -9.94 -4.48 -3.03
CA ALA A 562 -11.13 -4.88 -3.80
C ALA A 562 -12.45 -4.61 -3.08
N SER A 563 -12.45 -4.58 -1.75
CA SER A 563 -13.63 -4.31 -0.92
C SER A 563 -13.98 -2.83 -0.80
N ARG A 564 -13.06 -1.90 -1.09
CA ARG A 564 -13.31 -0.46 -1.01
C ARG A 564 -14.24 0.01 -2.09
N GLN A 565 -15.10 0.97 -1.72
CA GLN A 565 -16.13 1.53 -2.60
C GLN A 565 -16.15 3.06 -2.54
N GLU A 566 -15.08 3.65 -2.02
CA GLU A 566 -14.90 5.10 -1.86
C GLU A 566 -14.79 5.80 -3.24
N ALA A 567 -14.25 6.99 -3.29
CA ALA A 567 -14.16 7.80 -4.52
C ALA A 567 -13.57 7.03 -5.70
N THR A 568 -12.49 6.28 -5.46
CA THR A 568 -11.93 5.34 -6.44
C THR A 568 -12.25 3.92 -5.98
N PRO A 569 -13.30 3.26 -6.50
CA PRO A 569 -13.65 1.91 -6.10
C PRO A 569 -12.50 0.92 -6.32
N HIS A 570 -12.39 -0.05 -5.40
CA HIS A 570 -11.39 -1.13 -5.40
C HIS A 570 -9.94 -0.69 -5.20
N ILE A 571 -9.72 0.59 -4.88
CA ILE A 571 -8.42 1.18 -4.60
C ILE A 571 -8.42 1.85 -3.23
N ASN A 572 -7.39 1.62 -2.43
CA ASN A 572 -7.05 2.49 -1.33
C ASN A 572 -6.20 3.63 -1.90
N ASN A 573 -6.78 4.81 -1.97
CA ASN A 573 -6.23 5.97 -2.68
C ASN A 573 -5.54 6.99 -1.75
N LYS A 574 -4.92 6.50 -0.66
CA LYS A 574 -4.15 7.33 0.26
C LYS A 574 -2.67 7.47 -0.12
N GLY A 575 -2.25 6.88 -1.24
CA GLY A 575 -0.87 6.91 -1.71
C GLY A 575 -0.31 8.31 -1.90
N LEU A 576 1.00 8.44 -1.65
CA LEU A 576 1.80 9.59 -2.08
C LEU A 576 2.06 9.55 -3.60
N MET A 577 1.93 8.37 -4.18
CA MET A 577 1.98 8.12 -5.62
C MET A 577 0.76 7.34 -6.07
N TYR A 578 0.42 7.47 -7.33
CA TYR A 578 -0.59 6.61 -7.97
C TYR A 578 -0.08 5.16 -8.08
N ASN A 579 -0.99 4.21 -8.32
CA ASN A 579 -0.63 2.78 -8.45
C ASN A 579 0.40 2.50 -9.58
N ASP A 580 0.46 3.36 -10.60
CA ASP A 580 1.44 3.30 -11.69
C ASP A 580 2.79 3.95 -11.38
N ARG A 581 2.99 4.40 -10.14
CA ARG A 581 4.19 5.08 -9.61
C ARG A 581 4.43 6.48 -10.19
N ARG A 582 3.42 7.13 -10.75
CA ARG A 582 3.47 8.57 -10.96
C ARG A 582 3.30 9.30 -9.62
N PRO A 583 4.15 10.28 -9.29
CA PRO A 583 4.02 11.02 -8.04
C PRO A 583 2.77 11.92 -8.06
N LYS A 584 2.11 12.05 -6.91
CA LYS A 584 1.17 13.14 -6.61
C LYS A 584 1.95 14.36 -6.13
N ASP A 585 1.36 15.55 -6.14
CA ASP A 585 2.05 16.76 -5.64
C ASP A 585 2.55 16.61 -4.19
N VAL A 586 1.87 15.84 -3.36
CA VAL A 586 2.26 15.56 -1.97
C VAL A 586 3.55 14.75 -1.84
N PHE A 587 3.95 13.99 -2.84
CA PHE A 587 5.26 13.34 -2.89
C PHE A 587 6.39 14.38 -2.78
N TYR A 588 6.27 15.48 -3.49
CA TYR A 588 7.26 16.56 -3.47
C TYR A 588 7.23 17.37 -2.18
N TYR A 589 6.09 17.41 -1.48
CA TYR A 589 6.03 17.94 -0.12
C TYR A 589 6.86 17.09 0.85
N PHE A 590 6.68 15.77 0.82
CA PHE A 590 7.51 14.83 1.58
C PHE A 590 9.00 15.00 1.25
N GLN A 591 9.31 15.08 -0.03
CA GLN A 591 10.68 15.28 -0.50
C GLN A 591 11.27 16.60 0.02
N ALA A 592 10.55 17.70 -0.09
CA ALA A 592 10.99 19.00 0.44
C ALA A 592 11.18 18.97 1.97
N PHE A 593 10.34 18.22 2.67
CA PHE A 593 10.36 18.13 4.13
C PHE A 593 11.53 17.26 4.65
N LEU A 594 11.82 16.15 3.99
CA LEU A 594 12.80 15.16 4.44
C LEU A 594 14.21 15.38 3.85
N ARG A 595 14.34 15.77 2.58
CA ARG A 595 15.65 15.98 1.93
C ARG A 595 16.31 17.25 2.42
N LYS A 596 17.57 17.11 2.87
CA LYS A 596 18.42 18.25 3.30
C LYS A 596 19.68 18.38 2.45
N ASP A 597 19.95 17.39 1.64
CA ASP A 597 21.16 17.23 0.82
C ASP A 597 21.01 17.81 -0.60
N ILE A 598 19.78 17.93 -1.10
CA ILE A 598 19.48 18.50 -2.41
C ILE A 598 18.41 19.60 -2.31
N PRO A 599 18.45 20.61 -3.19
CA PRO A 599 17.36 21.56 -3.30
C PRO A 599 16.12 20.89 -3.91
N VAL A 600 14.96 21.12 -3.29
CA VAL A 600 13.64 20.72 -3.79
C VAL A 600 12.84 21.98 -4.08
N LEU A 601 12.30 22.06 -5.27
CA LEU A 601 11.43 23.15 -5.70
C LEU A 601 10.36 22.57 -6.63
N HIS A 602 9.09 22.58 -6.22
CA HIS A 602 7.97 22.02 -6.97
C HIS A 602 6.75 22.93 -6.92
N ILE A 603 6.25 23.30 -8.10
CA ILE A 603 4.97 24.01 -8.25
C ILE A 603 3.89 22.94 -8.23
N ALA A 604 3.08 22.90 -7.19
CA ALA A 604 2.07 21.86 -6.94
C ALA A 604 0.83 22.06 -7.83
N VAL A 605 0.96 21.69 -9.09
CA VAL A 605 -0.08 21.79 -10.11
C VAL A 605 -0.24 20.52 -10.94
N ASP A 606 0.59 19.50 -10.72
CA ASP A 606 0.57 18.26 -11.52
C ASP A 606 -0.75 17.50 -11.35
N ASP A 607 -1.34 17.57 -10.16
CA ASP A 607 -2.63 16.98 -9.86
C ASP A 607 -3.83 17.82 -10.37
N TRP A 608 -3.61 19.10 -10.76
CA TRP A 608 -4.66 19.99 -11.25
C TRP A 608 -4.16 20.97 -12.31
N LYS A 609 -3.69 20.45 -13.43
CA LYS A 609 -3.21 21.25 -14.57
C LYS A 609 -4.33 21.94 -15.34
N HIS A 610 -5.46 21.26 -15.52
CA HIS A 610 -6.62 21.77 -16.24
C HIS A 610 -7.66 22.28 -15.24
N ARG A 611 -7.87 23.60 -15.23
CA ARG A 611 -8.77 24.26 -14.28
C ARG A 611 -9.93 24.92 -14.99
N THR A 612 -11.15 24.69 -14.50
CA THR A 612 -12.31 25.51 -14.88
C THR A 612 -12.52 26.53 -13.78
N VAL A 613 -12.59 27.81 -14.16
CA VAL A 613 -12.71 28.92 -13.24
C VAL A 613 -13.95 29.74 -13.60
N VAL A 614 -14.77 30.05 -12.59
CA VAL A 614 -16.00 30.84 -12.75
C VAL A 614 -15.69 32.31 -12.55
N SER A 615 -15.67 33.08 -13.63
CA SER A 615 -15.35 34.52 -13.62
C SER A 615 -15.94 35.23 -14.84
N ASP A 616 -16.31 36.52 -14.66
CA ASP A 616 -16.65 37.42 -15.75
C ASP A 616 -15.49 38.38 -16.11
N GLY A 617 -14.37 38.30 -15.38
CA GLY A 617 -13.17 39.09 -15.65
C GLY A 617 -12.21 38.41 -16.59
N GLU A 618 -11.27 39.18 -17.14
CA GLU A 618 -10.20 38.67 -18.01
C GLU A 618 -9.15 37.80 -17.24
N ALA A 619 -8.97 38.08 -15.95
CA ALA A 619 -8.09 37.33 -15.05
C ALA A 619 -8.80 37.02 -13.73
N VAL A 620 -8.38 35.95 -13.08
CA VAL A 620 -8.89 35.53 -11.76
C VAL A 620 -7.77 35.10 -10.85
N GLU A 621 -7.80 35.60 -9.61
CA GLU A 621 -6.88 35.15 -8.57
C GLU A 621 -7.18 33.71 -8.18
N HIS A 622 -6.16 32.85 -8.28
CA HIS A 622 -6.30 31.43 -7.97
C HIS A 622 -5.09 30.93 -7.14
N PRO A 623 -5.31 30.16 -6.06
CA PRO A 623 -4.22 29.70 -5.24
C PRO A 623 -3.33 28.73 -6.02
N VAL A 624 -2.01 28.99 -5.95
CA VAL A 624 -0.96 28.09 -6.42
C VAL A 624 0.03 27.88 -5.27
N LYS A 625 0.24 26.64 -4.94
CA LYS A 625 1.16 26.21 -3.89
C LYS A 625 2.51 25.84 -4.49
N VAL A 626 3.58 26.14 -3.79
CA VAL A 626 4.93 25.68 -4.11
C VAL A 626 5.50 24.93 -2.91
N TYR A 627 6.00 23.74 -3.15
CA TYR A 627 6.74 22.94 -2.18
C TYR A 627 8.24 23.15 -2.35
N SER A 628 8.94 23.46 -1.26
CA SER A 628 10.38 23.72 -1.34
C SER A 628 11.06 23.63 0.02
N ASN A 629 12.32 23.20 0.03
CA ASN A 629 13.21 23.30 1.18
C ASN A 629 14.17 24.50 1.11
N LEU A 630 13.93 25.41 0.17
CA LEU A 630 14.64 26.68 0.07
C LEU A 630 14.07 27.71 1.07
N ASP A 631 14.87 28.67 1.51
CA ASP A 631 14.41 29.72 2.43
C ASP A 631 13.37 30.65 1.79
N LYS A 632 13.56 30.99 0.52
CA LYS A 632 12.72 31.92 -0.23
C LYS A 632 12.56 31.47 -1.66
N VAL A 633 11.37 31.69 -2.20
CA VAL A 633 11.02 31.42 -3.59
C VAL A 633 10.34 32.65 -4.19
N GLU A 634 10.71 32.97 -5.43
CA GLU A 634 10.05 33.91 -6.32
C GLU A 634 9.15 33.10 -7.28
N LEU A 635 7.91 33.50 -7.47
CA LEU A 635 7.02 32.95 -8.46
C LEU A 635 6.71 34.02 -9.52
N SER A 636 6.65 33.61 -10.78
CA SER A 636 6.14 34.46 -11.88
C SER A 636 5.10 33.72 -12.70
N VAL A 637 4.18 34.44 -13.31
CA VAL A 637 3.14 33.94 -14.21
C VAL A 637 3.18 34.72 -15.51
N ASN A 638 3.23 34.02 -16.64
CA ASN A 638 3.26 34.64 -17.97
C ASN A 638 4.34 35.75 -18.12
N GLY A 639 5.50 35.58 -17.45
CA GLY A 639 6.58 36.56 -17.42
C GLY A 639 6.43 37.70 -16.41
N THR A 640 5.28 37.80 -15.74
CA THR A 640 5.04 38.78 -14.67
C THR A 640 5.46 38.23 -13.32
N LYS A 641 6.39 38.91 -12.64
CA LYS A 641 6.85 38.52 -11.30
C LYS A 641 5.80 38.83 -10.27
N LEU A 642 5.60 37.86 -9.37
CA LEU A 642 4.79 37.98 -8.17
C LEU A 642 5.69 38.28 -6.96
N SER A 643 5.10 38.37 -5.76
CA SER A 643 5.87 38.58 -4.53
C SER A 643 6.81 37.44 -4.24
N VAL A 644 8.01 37.75 -3.74
CA VAL A 644 8.89 36.73 -3.12
C VAL A 644 8.30 36.35 -1.76
N GLN A 645 8.17 35.07 -1.50
CA GLN A 645 7.73 34.54 -0.21
C GLN A 645 8.80 33.74 0.49
N GLY A 646 8.83 33.81 1.82
CA GLY A 646 9.53 32.86 2.66
C GLY A 646 8.78 31.52 2.68
N ILE A 647 9.54 30.43 2.71
CA ILE A 647 8.98 29.08 2.79
C ILE A 647 8.86 28.69 4.26
N GLU A 648 7.65 28.40 4.71
CA GLU A 648 7.38 27.90 6.05
C GLU A 648 6.85 26.46 5.99
N ASN A 649 7.40 25.57 6.83
CA ASN A 649 7.08 24.15 6.81
C ASN A 649 7.08 23.54 5.38
N CYS A 650 8.10 23.95 4.58
CA CYS A 650 8.33 23.48 3.22
C CYS A 650 7.25 23.81 2.19
N HIS A 651 6.41 24.83 2.44
CA HIS A 651 5.45 25.31 1.44
C HIS A 651 5.15 26.80 1.55
N ALA A 652 4.68 27.39 0.45
CA ALA A 652 4.05 28.71 0.42
C ALA A 652 2.96 28.75 -0.65
N VAL A 653 2.02 29.70 -0.53
CA VAL A 653 0.86 29.81 -1.42
C VAL A 653 0.81 31.22 -2.01
N TRP A 654 0.69 31.35 -3.32
CA TRP A 654 0.46 32.60 -4.04
C TRP A 654 -0.96 32.65 -4.56
N GLN A 655 -1.57 33.85 -4.52
CA GLN A 655 -2.74 34.16 -5.33
C GLN A 655 -2.22 34.57 -6.70
N VAL A 656 -2.48 33.74 -7.70
CA VAL A 656 -1.93 33.92 -9.06
C VAL A 656 -3.00 34.39 -10.01
N PRO A 657 -2.84 35.53 -10.70
CA PRO A 657 -3.78 36.02 -11.70
C PRO A 657 -3.70 35.14 -12.96
N LEU A 658 -4.63 34.17 -13.06
CA LEU A 658 -4.76 33.28 -14.21
C LEU A 658 -5.68 33.87 -15.28
N VAL A 659 -5.30 33.74 -16.53
CA VAL A 659 -6.09 34.13 -17.72
C VAL A 659 -6.57 32.88 -18.48
N ALA A 660 -7.55 33.03 -19.33
CA ALA A 660 -8.02 31.95 -20.19
C ALA A 660 -6.87 31.37 -21.05
N GLY A 661 -6.86 30.06 -21.21
CA GLY A 661 -5.83 29.33 -21.95
C GLY A 661 -4.62 28.95 -21.12
N ARG A 662 -3.46 28.92 -21.71
CA ARG A 662 -2.20 28.51 -21.08
C ARG A 662 -1.63 29.61 -20.20
N ASN A 663 -1.31 29.28 -18.96
CA ASN A 663 -0.57 30.14 -18.03
C ASN A 663 0.72 29.42 -17.65
N THR A 664 1.86 30.03 -18.00
CA THR A 664 3.18 29.46 -17.66
C THR A 664 3.68 30.04 -16.34
N LEU A 665 3.92 29.17 -15.39
CA LEU A 665 4.45 29.49 -14.06
C LEU A 665 5.94 29.18 -14.02
N VAL A 666 6.73 30.07 -13.41
CA VAL A 666 8.14 29.84 -13.15
C VAL A 666 8.41 30.14 -11.68
N ALA A 667 8.80 29.09 -10.94
CA ALA A 667 9.29 29.25 -9.58
C ALA A 667 10.83 29.27 -9.60
N SER A 668 11.45 30.14 -8.80
CA SER A 668 12.90 30.18 -8.68
C SER A 668 13.35 30.55 -7.27
N GLY A 669 14.49 30.00 -6.86
CA GLY A 669 15.14 30.31 -5.59
C GLY A 669 16.66 30.13 -5.68
N ILE A 670 17.35 30.36 -4.57
CA ILE A 670 18.80 30.23 -4.48
C ILE A 670 19.16 29.14 -3.47
N CYS A 671 19.98 28.18 -3.90
CA CYS A 671 20.58 27.17 -3.03
C CYS A 671 22.10 27.21 -3.19
N HIS A 672 22.81 27.43 -2.08
CA HIS A 672 24.30 27.57 -2.09
C HIS A 672 24.84 28.47 -3.19
N GLY A 673 24.19 29.64 -3.43
CA GLY A 673 24.55 30.60 -4.43
C GLY A 673 24.22 30.24 -5.88
N LYS A 674 23.60 29.10 -6.12
CA LYS A 674 23.12 28.65 -7.43
C LYS A 674 21.62 28.85 -7.56
N LYS A 675 21.18 29.32 -8.74
CA LYS A 675 19.76 29.42 -9.07
C LYS A 675 19.17 28.02 -9.29
N VAL A 676 18.06 27.73 -8.62
CA VAL A 676 17.19 26.59 -8.86
C VAL A 676 15.91 27.11 -9.48
N GLU A 677 15.39 26.44 -10.50
CA GLU A 677 14.22 26.89 -11.23
C GLU A 677 13.36 25.70 -11.66
N GLN A 678 12.05 25.90 -11.59
CA GLN A 678 11.05 24.96 -12.14
C GLN A 678 10.03 25.73 -12.95
N VAL A 679 9.60 25.14 -14.08
CA VAL A 679 8.57 25.65 -14.96
C VAL A 679 7.41 24.68 -15.02
N SER A 680 6.19 25.17 -14.88
CA SER A 680 4.95 24.38 -15.05
C SER A 680 3.87 25.19 -15.71
N ASP A 681 2.91 24.52 -16.33
CA ASP A 681 1.77 25.16 -16.99
C ASP A 681 0.45 24.82 -16.30
N ILE A 682 -0.45 25.82 -16.26
CA ILE A 682 -1.87 25.66 -15.94
C ILE A 682 -2.68 26.04 -17.18
N PHE A 683 -3.64 25.22 -17.54
CA PHE A 683 -4.59 25.48 -18.62
C PHE A 683 -5.95 25.84 -18.02
N VAL A 684 -6.44 27.04 -18.31
CA VAL A 684 -7.65 27.59 -17.72
C VAL A 684 -8.77 27.70 -18.74
N LYS A 685 -9.91 27.09 -18.44
CA LYS A 685 -11.20 27.32 -19.10
C LYS A 685 -12.00 28.31 -18.26
N MET A 686 -12.25 29.52 -18.79
CA MET A 686 -13.12 30.48 -18.13
C MET A 686 -14.58 30.11 -18.35
N GLN A 687 -15.34 30.03 -17.26
CA GLN A 687 -16.79 29.85 -17.27
C GLN A 687 -17.42 31.13 -16.74
N PRO A 688 -18.31 31.80 -17.49
CA PRO A 688 -18.92 33.03 -17.01
C PRO A 688 -19.76 32.80 -15.75
N ARG A 689 -19.63 33.69 -14.77
CA ARG A 689 -20.47 33.69 -13.58
C ARG A 689 -21.90 34.14 -13.89
N HIS A 690 -22.01 35.21 -14.69
CA HIS A 690 -23.29 35.77 -15.16
C HIS A 690 -23.66 35.16 -16.50
N ILE A 691 -24.25 33.96 -16.47
CA ILE A 691 -24.60 33.21 -17.67
C ILE A 691 -25.73 33.84 -18.47
N ALA A 692 -26.54 34.70 -17.85
CA ALA A 692 -27.59 35.47 -18.55
C ALA A 692 -27.02 36.42 -19.64
N ALA A 693 -25.77 36.87 -19.49
CA ALA A 693 -25.10 37.78 -20.41
C ALA A 693 -24.32 37.05 -21.52
N VAL A 694 -24.28 35.71 -21.52
CA VAL A 694 -23.60 34.93 -22.54
C VAL A 694 -24.34 35.06 -23.89
N GLY A 695 -23.67 35.54 -24.92
CA GLY A 695 -24.26 35.68 -26.26
C GLY A 695 -24.70 34.32 -26.85
N SER A 696 -24.99 34.30 -28.15
CA SER A 696 -25.44 33.10 -28.87
C SER A 696 -24.41 31.96 -28.98
N GLY A 697 -23.32 32.01 -28.20
CA GLY A 697 -22.27 31.02 -28.20
C GLY A 697 -22.66 29.71 -27.48
N GLN A 698 -21.81 28.74 -27.64
CA GLN A 698 -21.97 27.44 -26.99
C GLN A 698 -21.89 27.57 -25.45
N LEU A 699 -22.99 27.27 -24.77
CA LEU A 699 -23.02 27.16 -23.31
C LEU A 699 -23.08 25.70 -22.92
N GLU A 700 -22.09 25.24 -22.14
CA GLU A 700 -22.10 23.96 -21.46
C GLU A 700 -21.78 24.21 -19.98
N LEU A 701 -22.68 23.82 -19.10
CA LEU A 701 -22.55 23.96 -17.67
C LEU A 701 -22.93 22.63 -17.00
N ALA A 702 -22.00 22.06 -16.21
CA ALA A 702 -22.22 20.87 -15.41
C ALA A 702 -21.91 21.17 -13.93
N VAL A 703 -22.76 20.69 -13.03
CA VAL A 703 -22.66 20.96 -11.59
C VAL A 703 -22.69 19.69 -10.78
N ASN A 704 -21.71 19.52 -9.91
CA ASN A 704 -21.57 18.48 -8.90
C ASN A 704 -22.44 18.85 -7.69
N VAL A 705 -23.71 18.45 -7.73
CA VAL A 705 -24.73 18.96 -6.79
C VAL A 705 -24.53 18.38 -5.39
N GLY A 706 -24.52 19.26 -4.38
CA GLY A 706 -24.27 18.88 -2.99
C GLY A 706 -22.80 18.64 -2.66
N SER A 707 -21.87 19.11 -3.48
CA SER A 707 -20.44 19.01 -3.29
C SER A 707 -19.75 20.39 -3.38
N ASN A 708 -18.67 20.59 -2.62
CA ASN A 708 -17.77 21.74 -2.73
C ASN A 708 -16.57 21.46 -3.66
N CYS A 709 -16.55 20.29 -4.32
CA CYS A 709 -15.46 19.88 -5.19
C CYS A 709 -15.83 20.07 -6.67
N PHE A 710 -14.86 20.54 -7.44
CA PHE A 710 -14.81 20.30 -8.88
C PHE A 710 -14.63 18.80 -9.10
N PHE A 711 -15.31 18.25 -10.08
CA PHE A 711 -15.12 16.88 -10.53
C PHE A 711 -14.83 16.89 -12.04
N THR A 712 -13.72 16.32 -12.46
CA THR A 712 -13.36 16.20 -13.89
C THR A 712 -13.55 14.76 -14.35
N ASP A 713 -14.40 14.58 -15.37
CA ASP A 713 -14.58 13.28 -16.01
C ASP A 713 -13.35 12.96 -16.88
N ASP A 714 -12.64 11.89 -16.56
CA ASP A 714 -11.36 11.47 -17.17
C ASP A 714 -11.44 11.05 -18.65
N LYS A 715 -12.65 10.86 -19.19
CA LYS A 715 -12.86 10.48 -20.59
C LYS A 715 -13.40 11.59 -21.48
N SER A 716 -14.18 12.49 -20.90
CA SER A 716 -14.80 13.59 -21.65
C SER A 716 -14.17 14.95 -21.37
N ASP A 717 -13.21 15.01 -20.43
CA ASP A 717 -12.60 16.25 -19.92
C ASP A 717 -13.63 17.26 -19.41
N LEU A 718 -14.88 16.81 -19.18
CA LEU A 718 -15.94 17.67 -18.68
C LEU A 718 -15.72 17.95 -17.20
N CYS A 719 -15.59 19.22 -16.86
CA CYS A 719 -15.52 19.67 -15.49
C CYS A 719 -16.91 19.99 -14.92
N TRP A 720 -17.29 19.29 -13.87
CA TRP A 720 -18.46 19.56 -13.06
C TRP A 720 -18.08 20.52 -11.94
N LEU A 721 -18.71 21.70 -11.93
CA LEU A 721 -18.44 22.76 -10.98
C LEU A 721 -18.99 22.44 -9.59
N PRO A 722 -18.39 22.96 -8.50
CA PRO A 722 -18.98 22.90 -7.17
C PRO A 722 -20.39 23.48 -7.13
N ASP A 723 -21.22 22.94 -6.24
CA ASP A 723 -22.58 23.43 -6.02
C ASP A 723 -22.60 24.82 -5.38
N GLN A 724 -23.51 25.69 -5.82
CA GLN A 724 -23.68 27.04 -5.25
C GLN A 724 -25.14 27.44 -5.11
N ALA A 725 -25.40 28.34 -4.17
CA ALA A 725 -26.71 28.96 -4.05
C ALA A 725 -27.00 29.85 -5.26
N TYR A 726 -28.24 29.86 -5.72
CA TYR A 726 -28.67 30.72 -6.80
C TYR A 726 -28.50 32.21 -6.46
N THR A 727 -27.94 32.96 -7.39
CA THR A 727 -27.87 34.42 -7.40
C THR A 727 -28.41 34.97 -8.72
N PRO A 728 -29.08 36.13 -8.74
CA PRO A 728 -29.63 36.73 -9.97
C PRO A 728 -28.58 36.91 -11.07
N GLY A 729 -28.93 36.56 -12.28
CA GLY A 729 -28.05 36.60 -13.46
C GLY A 729 -27.13 35.39 -13.63
N SER A 730 -27.12 34.46 -12.66
CA SER A 730 -26.25 33.30 -12.58
C SER A 730 -27.06 31.98 -12.51
N TRP A 731 -26.60 31.02 -11.75
CA TRP A 731 -27.21 29.69 -11.58
C TRP A 731 -27.04 29.21 -10.16
N GLY A 732 -27.83 28.21 -9.77
CA GLY A 732 -27.63 27.55 -8.48
C GLY A 732 -28.92 26.94 -7.90
N TYR A 733 -28.75 26.33 -6.73
CA TYR A 733 -29.82 25.70 -5.98
C TYR A 733 -30.68 26.73 -5.22
N ILE A 734 -31.95 26.38 -4.99
CA ILE A 734 -32.89 27.08 -4.11
C ILE A 734 -33.37 26.09 -3.04
N GLY A 735 -32.91 26.29 -1.81
CA GLY A 735 -33.23 25.42 -0.68
C GLY A 735 -32.46 24.10 -0.67
N GLY A 736 -32.80 23.30 0.31
CA GLY A 736 -32.11 22.02 0.52
C GLY A 736 -30.76 22.13 1.23
N GLU A 737 -30.22 21.02 1.62
CA GLU A 737 -28.94 20.90 2.33
C GLU A 737 -28.05 19.81 1.73
N ILE A 738 -26.74 19.93 1.95
CA ILE A 738 -25.75 18.91 1.55
C ILE A 738 -26.05 17.61 2.30
N PHE A 739 -26.12 16.51 1.57
CA PHE A 739 -26.27 15.18 2.16
C PHE A 739 -25.00 14.78 2.92
N ARG A 740 -25.18 14.37 4.17
CA ARG A 740 -24.13 13.84 5.04
C ARG A 740 -24.61 12.54 5.65
N ARG A 741 -23.92 11.44 5.40
CA ARG A 741 -24.26 10.15 6.00
C ARG A 741 -23.81 10.08 7.47
N SER A 742 -22.74 10.76 7.81
CA SER A 742 -22.25 10.92 9.18
C SER A 742 -21.88 12.37 9.47
N PRO A 743 -21.89 12.82 10.74
CA PRO A 743 -21.47 14.17 11.09
C PRO A 743 -20.06 14.49 10.55
N GLY A 744 -19.91 15.67 9.95
CA GLY A 744 -18.63 16.16 9.42
C GLY A 744 -18.23 15.63 8.05
N ARG A 745 -18.91 14.62 7.46
CA ARG A 745 -18.54 14.05 6.17
C ARG A 745 -19.56 14.33 5.10
N ILE A 746 -19.14 14.89 3.97
CA ILE A 746 -19.99 15.12 2.81
C ILE A 746 -20.21 13.79 2.08
N GLY A 747 -21.45 13.53 1.65
CA GLY A 747 -21.77 12.38 0.82
C GLY A 747 -21.71 11.03 1.54
N THR A 748 -21.32 10.02 0.80
CA THR A 748 -21.19 8.61 1.21
C THR A 748 -20.00 7.94 0.56
N THR A 749 -19.52 6.86 1.15
CA THR A 749 -18.52 5.95 0.56
C THR A 749 -19.14 4.69 -0.04
N ALA A 750 -20.48 4.61 -0.10
CA ALA A 750 -21.14 3.46 -0.69
C ALA A 750 -20.91 3.42 -2.20
N GLU A 751 -20.74 2.21 -2.73
CA GLU A 751 -20.67 1.98 -4.17
C GLU A 751 -21.91 2.53 -4.88
N VAL A 752 -21.69 3.27 -5.96
CA VAL A 752 -22.75 3.67 -6.88
C VAL A 752 -22.54 2.90 -8.18
N LYS A 753 -23.51 2.07 -8.54
CA LYS A 753 -23.46 1.22 -9.74
C LYS A 753 -23.94 1.96 -10.98
N ASP A 754 -23.66 1.36 -12.14
CA ASP A 754 -24.08 1.84 -13.46
C ASP A 754 -23.48 3.22 -13.83
N THR A 755 -22.32 3.53 -13.26
CA THR A 755 -21.55 4.72 -13.57
C THR A 755 -20.06 4.48 -13.37
N ARG A 756 -19.23 5.18 -14.17
CA ARG A 756 -17.78 5.32 -13.91
C ARG A 756 -17.47 6.55 -13.06
N ASN A 757 -18.38 7.50 -13.00
CA ASN A 757 -18.25 8.77 -12.29
C ASN A 757 -18.76 8.65 -10.85
N VAL A 758 -18.27 7.63 -10.12
CA VAL A 758 -18.73 7.30 -8.77
C VAL A 758 -18.68 8.49 -7.82
N PRO A 759 -17.59 9.30 -7.74
CA PRO A 759 -17.51 10.42 -6.81
C PRO A 759 -18.60 11.47 -7.02
N LEU A 760 -18.94 11.76 -8.29
CA LEU A 760 -20.01 12.70 -8.66
C LEU A 760 -21.36 12.29 -8.09
N LEU A 761 -21.62 10.98 -7.97
CA LEU A 761 -22.90 10.44 -7.52
C LEU A 761 -22.91 10.03 -6.05
N GLN A 762 -21.75 10.07 -5.37
CA GLN A 762 -21.66 9.87 -3.93
C GLN A 762 -22.06 11.11 -3.11
N THR A 763 -22.26 12.25 -3.77
CA THR A 763 -22.79 13.48 -3.17
C THR A 763 -24.18 13.78 -3.71
N LYS A 764 -24.97 14.53 -2.98
CA LYS A 764 -26.28 15.05 -3.41
C LYS A 764 -26.74 16.20 -2.52
N ARG A 765 -27.63 17.02 -3.04
CA ARG A 765 -28.41 17.96 -2.23
C ARG A 765 -29.76 17.35 -1.95
N LYS A 766 -30.11 17.18 -0.67
CA LYS A 766 -31.40 16.67 -0.21
C LYS A 766 -32.34 17.82 0.13
N ASP A 767 -33.67 17.57 0.08
CA ASP A 767 -34.74 18.54 0.35
C ASP A 767 -34.62 19.80 -0.52
N ILE A 768 -34.07 19.61 -1.76
CA ILE A 768 -33.97 20.69 -2.75
C ILE A 768 -35.34 21.08 -3.24
N ARG A 769 -35.60 22.41 -3.34
CA ARG A 769 -36.86 22.94 -3.87
C ARG A 769 -36.77 23.24 -5.35
N ALA A 770 -35.67 23.85 -5.79
CA ALA A 770 -35.44 24.15 -7.20
C ALA A 770 -33.96 24.26 -7.53
N TYR A 771 -33.66 24.14 -8.82
CA TYR A 771 -32.39 24.57 -9.41
C TYR A 771 -32.69 25.55 -10.53
N ARG A 772 -32.09 26.76 -10.48
CA ARG A 772 -32.42 27.85 -11.41
C ARG A 772 -31.15 28.27 -12.17
N PHE A 773 -31.40 28.65 -13.43
CA PHE A 773 -30.40 29.20 -14.34
C PHE A 773 -31.00 30.40 -15.04
N ASP A 774 -30.36 31.55 -15.00
CA ASP A 774 -30.71 32.70 -15.80
C ASP A 774 -29.96 32.60 -17.14
N LEU A 775 -30.67 32.21 -18.19
CA LEU A 775 -30.11 31.84 -19.51
C LEU A 775 -30.65 32.75 -20.61
N PRO A 776 -29.88 33.07 -21.66
CA PRO A 776 -30.43 33.63 -22.87
C PRO A 776 -31.52 32.74 -23.47
N ASP A 777 -32.48 33.35 -24.15
CA ASP A 777 -33.51 32.59 -24.90
C ASP A 777 -32.84 31.67 -25.94
N GLY A 778 -33.39 30.47 -26.13
CA GLY A 778 -32.85 29.45 -27.01
C GLY A 778 -33.26 28.03 -26.62
N ASP A 779 -32.78 27.05 -27.37
CA ASP A 779 -33.03 25.63 -27.09
C ASP A 779 -31.90 25.01 -26.30
N TYR A 780 -32.26 24.27 -25.25
CA TYR A 780 -31.31 23.64 -24.31
C TYR A 780 -31.67 22.18 -24.07
N GLU A 781 -30.65 21.33 -23.86
CA GLU A 781 -30.80 20.04 -23.21
C GLU A 781 -30.47 20.19 -21.72
N VAL A 782 -31.35 19.67 -20.86
CA VAL A 782 -31.17 19.53 -19.41
C VAL A 782 -31.00 18.06 -19.13
N GLU A 783 -29.93 17.69 -18.45
CA GLU A 783 -29.67 16.35 -17.95
C GLU A 783 -29.60 16.36 -16.42
N LEU A 784 -30.43 15.55 -15.77
CA LEU A 784 -30.43 15.37 -14.31
C LEU A 784 -29.86 13.98 -13.97
N LEU A 785 -28.93 13.94 -13.03
CA LEU A 785 -28.36 12.69 -12.53
C LEU A 785 -28.87 12.40 -11.12
N PHE A 786 -29.29 11.18 -10.90
CA PHE A 786 -29.81 10.71 -9.63
C PHE A 786 -29.16 9.40 -9.22
N ALA A 787 -28.87 9.28 -7.92
CA ALA A 787 -28.59 8.04 -7.21
C ALA A 787 -29.23 8.11 -5.83
N ASP A 788 -30.12 7.16 -5.48
CA ASP A 788 -30.72 7.16 -4.16
C ASP A 788 -29.76 6.53 -3.15
N LEU A 789 -28.96 7.37 -2.50
CA LEU A 789 -27.91 7.00 -1.54
C LEU A 789 -28.43 6.57 -0.16
N ASN A 790 -29.73 6.65 0.05
CA ASN A 790 -30.37 6.22 1.29
C ASN A 790 -30.87 4.78 1.23
N ALA A 791 -30.81 4.13 0.05
CA ALA A 791 -31.14 2.74 -0.13
C ALA A 791 -30.20 1.83 0.69
N ARG A 792 -30.69 0.65 1.10
CA ARG A 792 -29.82 -0.33 1.76
C ARG A 792 -28.68 -0.70 0.83
N SER A 793 -27.46 -0.27 1.16
CA SER A 793 -26.24 -0.84 0.60
C SER A 793 -25.87 -2.10 1.38
N GLU A 794 -25.27 -3.09 0.72
CA GLU A 794 -24.58 -4.16 1.44
C GLU A 794 -23.54 -3.55 2.40
N ARG A 795 -23.38 -4.17 3.56
CA ARG A 795 -22.49 -3.70 4.61
C ARG A 795 -21.04 -3.68 4.09
N VAL A 796 -20.44 -2.51 3.96
CA VAL A 796 -19.03 -2.37 3.58
C VAL A 796 -18.17 -2.64 4.81
N THR A 797 -17.27 -3.61 4.72
CA THR A 797 -16.43 -4.06 5.85
C THR A 797 -15.47 -2.98 6.33
N TYR A 798 -15.11 -2.02 5.47
CA TYR A 798 -14.10 -0.98 5.71
C TYR A 798 -14.62 0.46 5.70
N ASP A 799 -15.92 0.66 5.75
CA ASP A 799 -16.45 1.99 6.03
C ASP A 799 -16.29 2.32 7.53
N LEU A 800 -15.08 2.65 7.94
CA LEU A 800 -14.76 3.03 9.32
C LEU A 800 -15.51 4.27 9.82
N GLY A 801 -16.20 4.96 8.93
CA GLY A 801 -17.01 6.12 9.25
C GLY A 801 -18.50 5.90 9.21
N ALA A 802 -18.96 4.77 8.68
CA ALA A 802 -20.38 4.40 8.66
C ALA A 802 -20.75 3.61 9.92
N VAL A 803 -20.31 4.08 11.08
CA VAL A 803 -20.75 3.48 12.34
C VAL A 803 -22.24 3.64 12.48
N ALA A 804 -22.96 2.54 12.24
CA ALA A 804 -24.17 2.15 12.93
C ALA A 804 -25.36 3.10 12.90
N THR A 805 -25.81 3.55 11.74
CA THR A 805 -27.21 3.97 11.58
C THR A 805 -27.96 3.11 10.56
N LEU A 806 -27.65 1.82 10.54
CA LEU A 806 -28.32 0.83 9.68
C LEU A 806 -29.64 0.30 10.24
N ASP A 807 -30.20 0.94 11.26
CA ASP A 807 -31.44 0.50 11.90
C ASP A 807 -32.70 0.99 11.20
N ASN A 808 -32.66 1.38 9.95
CA ASN A 808 -33.89 1.67 9.22
C ASN A 808 -34.30 0.49 8.34
N ALA A 809 -34.99 -0.47 8.98
CA ALA A 809 -35.56 -1.62 8.34
C ALA A 809 -36.63 -1.30 7.27
N ASP A 810 -37.13 -0.07 7.20
CA ASP A 810 -38.23 0.38 6.35
C ASP A 810 -37.86 1.35 5.23
N PHE A 811 -36.66 1.21 4.67
CA PHE A 811 -36.31 2.07 3.55
C PHE A 811 -37.19 1.75 2.32
N ARG A 812 -37.94 2.73 1.82
CA ARG A 812 -38.82 2.64 0.66
C ARG A 812 -38.49 3.64 -0.46
N GLY A 813 -37.30 4.18 -0.52
CA GLY A 813 -36.90 5.16 -1.51
C GLY A 813 -37.72 6.47 -1.47
N SER A 814 -37.19 7.50 -2.08
CA SER A 814 -37.88 8.77 -2.26
C SER A 814 -38.74 8.75 -3.51
N VAL A 815 -39.90 9.42 -3.47
CA VAL A 815 -40.79 9.67 -4.62
C VAL A 815 -41.08 11.15 -4.69
N PHE A 816 -40.84 11.77 -5.81
CA PHE A 816 -41.03 13.20 -6.01
C PHE A 816 -41.41 13.53 -7.47
N ASN A 817 -41.97 14.71 -7.65
CA ASN A 817 -42.26 15.27 -8.96
C ASN A 817 -41.15 16.22 -9.37
N VAL A 818 -40.87 16.28 -10.67
CA VAL A 818 -39.97 17.27 -11.29
C VAL A 818 -40.72 18.01 -12.39
N SER A 819 -40.69 19.33 -12.31
CA SER A 819 -41.22 20.18 -13.36
C SER A 819 -40.13 21.16 -13.87
N VAL A 820 -40.22 21.56 -15.15
CA VAL A 820 -39.33 22.53 -15.75
C VAL A 820 -40.16 23.70 -16.23
N ASN A 821 -39.85 24.94 -15.75
CA ASN A 821 -40.63 26.15 -16.05
C ASN A 821 -42.15 25.94 -15.81
N ASN A 822 -42.50 25.31 -14.68
CA ASN A 822 -43.85 24.94 -14.25
C ASN A 822 -44.56 23.93 -15.18
N ARG A 823 -43.86 23.29 -16.13
CA ARG A 823 -44.41 22.21 -16.95
C ARG A 823 -44.02 20.88 -16.31
N PRO A 824 -44.94 19.98 -15.95
CA PRO A 824 -44.62 18.65 -15.43
C PRO A 824 -43.72 17.88 -16.39
N TRP A 825 -42.63 17.26 -15.83
CA TRP A 825 -41.72 16.43 -16.59
C TRP A 825 -41.67 14.99 -16.04
N LEU A 826 -41.32 14.83 -14.75
CA LEU A 826 -41.31 13.53 -14.11
C LEU A 826 -42.39 13.55 -13.00
N ASN A 827 -43.36 12.63 -13.10
CA ASN A 827 -44.42 12.49 -12.11
C ASN A 827 -44.24 11.23 -11.30
N HIS A 828 -44.32 11.34 -9.97
CA HIS A 828 -44.12 10.22 -9.05
C HIS A 828 -42.81 9.44 -9.33
N PHE A 829 -41.78 10.19 -9.68
CA PHE A 829 -40.48 9.63 -10.02
C PHE A 829 -39.76 9.11 -8.77
N SER A 830 -39.22 7.88 -8.84
CA SER A 830 -38.40 7.26 -7.82
C SER A 830 -37.21 6.57 -8.46
N PRO A 831 -36.01 7.12 -8.34
CA PRO A 831 -34.79 6.44 -8.83
C PRO A 831 -34.65 5.02 -8.29
N ALA A 832 -34.93 4.82 -7.00
CA ALA A 832 -34.81 3.52 -6.34
C ALA A 832 -35.81 2.47 -6.86
N ILE A 833 -37.01 2.89 -7.34
CA ILE A 833 -37.98 1.99 -7.96
C ILE A 833 -37.58 1.65 -9.39
N GLU A 834 -37.06 2.63 -10.15
CA GLU A 834 -36.70 2.38 -11.54
C GLU A 834 -35.44 1.54 -11.72
N VAL A 835 -34.38 1.79 -10.91
CA VAL A 835 -33.08 1.16 -11.11
C VAL A 835 -32.52 0.49 -9.86
N GLY A 836 -33.15 0.67 -8.71
CA GLY A 836 -32.62 0.20 -7.40
C GLY A 836 -31.84 1.27 -6.65
N GLY A 837 -31.56 1.00 -5.39
CA GLY A 837 -30.74 1.89 -4.56
C GLY A 837 -29.28 1.90 -4.98
N ASN A 838 -28.61 3.05 -4.76
CA ASN A 838 -27.20 3.26 -5.10
C ASN A 838 -26.89 2.92 -6.58
N ARG A 839 -27.79 3.22 -7.48
CA ARG A 839 -27.60 3.08 -8.93
C ARG A 839 -27.82 4.42 -9.62
N CYS A 840 -27.01 4.68 -10.64
CA CYS A 840 -27.11 5.89 -11.44
C CYS A 840 -28.30 5.79 -12.39
N ILE A 841 -29.09 6.85 -12.44
CA ILE A 841 -30.08 7.07 -13.51
C ILE A 841 -29.97 8.50 -14.00
N SER A 842 -29.98 8.68 -15.33
CA SER A 842 -30.01 9.98 -16.00
C SER A 842 -31.36 10.23 -16.62
N LYS A 843 -31.86 11.45 -16.55
CA LYS A 843 -33.07 11.92 -17.22
C LYS A 843 -32.74 13.15 -18.05
N LYS A 844 -33.13 13.15 -19.34
CA LYS A 844 -32.85 14.22 -20.29
C LYS A 844 -34.14 14.85 -20.83
N LEU A 845 -34.10 16.16 -21.03
CA LEU A 845 -35.21 16.92 -21.55
C LEU A 845 -34.69 18.05 -22.47
N HIS A 846 -35.26 18.19 -23.62
CA HIS A 846 -35.06 19.37 -24.48
C HIS A 846 -36.08 20.46 -24.10
N VAL A 847 -35.61 21.67 -23.87
CA VAL A 847 -36.41 22.78 -23.35
C VAL A 847 -36.11 24.04 -24.16
N ALA A 848 -37.16 24.66 -24.72
CA ALA A 848 -37.09 26.02 -25.26
C ALA A 848 -37.18 27.00 -24.08
N VAL A 849 -36.13 27.77 -23.87
CA VAL A 849 -36.09 28.85 -22.88
C VAL A 849 -36.62 30.13 -23.57
N THR A 850 -37.65 30.70 -22.98
CA THR A 850 -38.24 31.98 -23.37
C THR A 850 -38.45 32.80 -22.09
N GLY A 851 -37.97 34.04 -22.09
CA GLY A 851 -38.06 34.89 -20.90
C GLY A 851 -36.86 34.79 -19.95
N GLY A 852 -35.71 34.36 -20.47
CA GLY A 852 -34.42 34.55 -19.83
C GLY A 852 -34.13 33.66 -18.64
N ASN A 853 -34.89 32.57 -18.38
CA ASN A 853 -34.58 31.65 -17.30
C ASN A 853 -35.07 30.23 -17.52
N LEU A 854 -34.40 29.28 -16.88
CA LEU A 854 -34.80 27.90 -16.77
C LEU A 854 -34.79 27.52 -15.28
N THR A 855 -35.95 27.01 -14.81
CA THR A 855 -36.09 26.56 -13.40
C THR A 855 -36.57 25.11 -13.37
N VAL A 856 -35.81 24.26 -12.72
CA VAL A 856 -36.16 22.87 -12.44
C VAL A 856 -36.67 22.83 -10.99
N ASN A 857 -37.97 22.55 -10.82
CA ASN A 857 -38.60 22.47 -9.49
C ASN A 857 -38.76 21.02 -9.06
N PHE A 858 -38.65 20.80 -7.75
CA PHE A 858 -38.77 19.51 -7.11
C PHE A 858 -39.84 19.55 -6.04
N GLU A 859 -40.76 18.61 -6.05
CA GLU A 859 -41.85 18.52 -5.10
C GLU A 859 -41.92 17.10 -4.53
N ALA A 860 -41.79 16.97 -3.19
CA ALA A 860 -41.82 15.68 -2.52
C ALA A 860 -43.23 15.09 -2.53
N VAL A 861 -43.38 13.84 -2.96
CA VAL A 861 -44.59 13.02 -2.80
C VAL A 861 -44.44 12.11 -1.59
N LYS A 862 -43.27 11.47 -1.45
CA LYS A 862 -42.91 10.63 -0.32
C LYS A 862 -41.41 10.70 -0.07
N GLY A 863 -41.01 10.85 1.19
CA GLY A 863 -39.60 10.98 1.54
C GLY A 863 -39.06 12.39 1.19
N MET A 864 -37.88 12.47 0.63
CA MET A 864 -37.19 13.73 0.32
C MET A 864 -36.98 13.93 -1.18
N THR A 865 -36.91 15.17 -1.62
CA THR A 865 -36.35 15.50 -2.94
C THR A 865 -34.84 15.43 -2.89
N PHE A 866 -34.19 15.10 -4.01
CA PHE A 866 -32.74 15.18 -4.11
C PHE A 866 -32.26 15.28 -5.56
N LEU A 867 -31.02 15.73 -5.72
CA LEU A 867 -30.31 15.81 -6.98
C LEU A 867 -28.81 15.56 -6.74
N ASN A 868 -28.15 14.74 -7.58
CA ASN A 868 -26.74 14.46 -7.52
C ASN A 868 -25.90 15.26 -8.51
N GLY A 869 -26.41 15.46 -9.71
CA GLY A 869 -25.76 16.28 -10.72
C GLY A 869 -26.74 16.88 -11.70
N ILE A 870 -26.41 18.04 -12.25
CA ILE A 870 -27.20 18.70 -13.31
C ILE A 870 -26.26 19.22 -14.38
N LYS A 871 -26.63 18.97 -15.64
CA LYS A 871 -25.93 19.48 -16.80
C LYS A 871 -26.89 20.20 -17.73
N ILE A 872 -26.47 21.33 -18.25
CA ILE A 872 -27.20 22.11 -19.26
C ILE A 872 -26.25 22.41 -20.41
N PHE A 873 -26.72 22.23 -21.62
CA PHE A 873 -26.01 22.71 -22.79
C PHE A 873 -26.99 23.25 -23.84
N ARG A 874 -26.52 24.30 -24.54
CA ARG A 874 -27.31 24.92 -25.60
C ARG A 874 -27.28 24.04 -26.85
N ILE A 875 -28.46 23.77 -27.43
CA ILE A 875 -28.59 23.06 -28.72
C ILE A 875 -28.47 24.11 -29.83
N HIS A 876 -27.69 23.83 -30.85
CA HIS A 876 -27.51 24.72 -32.00
C HIS A 876 -28.60 24.54 -33.03
#